data_790f289ba2d4a90936b44e407c99f19f
#
_entry.id   790f289ba2d4a90936b44e407c99f19f
#
_cell.length_a   1.000
_cell.length_b   1.000
_cell.length_c   1.000
_cell.angle_alpha   90.00
_cell.angle_beta   90.00
_cell.angle_gamma   90.00
#
_symmetry.space_group_name_H-M   'P 1'
#
loop_
_entity.id
_entity.type
_entity.pdbx_description
1 polymer ?
#
loop_
_entity_poly.entity_id
_entity_poly.type
_entity_poly.pdbx_seq_one_letter_code
_entity_poly.pdbx_strand_id
1 'polypeptide(L)'
;MTSDEALASAEHAVDLSGSDPARALALARTVLASLPASCREVAGADRAGSPDDGDAGGAPDGGAREGDPGGVATAGRVAGCGHCEAEAVAYRALAVAARELGDLPFAEERLRRAVRIALSAGLPHRAAQARLSLVHVRTELGHPEQALALAADAEPGLTPAEVGKLGVHRAVALARLGRYREAVDHCDRAVPVLGGDARFLAGAMLNRGLARVFLGEFEAAEADLSRCAELARDAGLEHVLALAEGNLPFLAARRGDLPAAFDAYRRAEGTLIGYPERLATMRCDLAEALVAAHLPGEARVLLEMAVPELAAAGAGTALAEALLLLARVELRTGDPRRARESAEPAARELAAQGRTVLAPVADEILLRARLALDPPSAELPATMLSCADALDAAGHGDTSAALRLTAAEVSLGLGDRPSAEEQLALLARPGRGVVALQATALLRSLAGDRKGAFAAVLAGLAEVGAGTRTFEDPAIRAHAARAGEPLAGFGLALAMRTGRGRTVLAWAERWRAVTGGAGLPLAPGLAALRAALGESILVEFVRHEGDLVAVAVTRERVTLRRLGPFPAVAEATVRLRYGLRRTHLLDGRAPEPGAEAAELERLLFGPLRHRLGDRPLVIVPTGTLHTLPWQLLPMNADRPVTVAASAAAWLAGRRVPAVRDGRAAAVPVAVAGPGLRCAEAEARMVGECHRGTRRVAARRAEVMAALERADVAHLAAHGMFSPRSPLLSSIDLDDGPLMAYDLLRLRTPPGLVVLSACDAGMAHAPADGAPLGLAGTFLSLGTRCVVASLVPVRDEETLTLMTAFHGALAAGDPPARALAVASGKTGVAGFACFGCGDQPLATGR
;
A
#
# COMPACT_ATOMS: atom_id res chain seq x y z
N MET A 1 -27.87 -50.00 10.69
CA MET A 1 -27.14 -49.77 9.43
C MET A 1 -26.09 -50.84 9.31
N THR A 2 -26.05 -51.55 8.21
CA THR A 2 -24.96 -52.51 7.95
C THR A 2 -23.61 -51.80 7.85
N SER A 3 -22.50 -52.51 7.96
CA SER A 3 -21.17 -51.96 7.81
C SER A 3 -20.98 -51.25 6.47
N ASP A 4 -21.46 -51.85 5.39
CA ASP A 4 -21.33 -51.29 4.03
C ASP A 4 -22.21 -50.09 3.79
N GLU A 5 -23.44 -50.07 4.34
CA GLU A 5 -24.33 -48.89 4.33
C GLU A 5 -23.72 -47.73 5.13
N ALA A 6 -23.10 -48.02 6.28
CA ALA A 6 -22.45 -47.02 7.11
C ALA A 6 -21.21 -46.43 6.41
N LEU A 7 -20.42 -47.25 5.77
CA LEU A 7 -19.25 -46.81 4.99
C LEU A 7 -19.68 -45.98 3.79
N ALA A 8 -20.61 -46.41 2.99
CA ALA A 8 -21.11 -45.66 1.83
C ALA A 8 -21.70 -44.30 2.26
N SER A 9 -22.44 -44.26 3.36
CA SER A 9 -22.98 -42.98 3.90
C SER A 9 -21.88 -42.08 4.42
N ALA A 10 -20.81 -42.64 5.02
CA ALA A 10 -19.67 -41.83 5.49
C ALA A 10 -18.86 -41.27 4.32
N GLU A 11 -18.64 -42.04 3.26
CA GLU A 11 -17.98 -41.60 2.02
C GLU A 11 -18.78 -40.48 1.33
N HIS A 12 -20.11 -40.67 1.23
CA HIS A 12 -20.99 -39.62 0.70
C HIS A 12 -20.93 -38.33 1.52
N ALA A 13 -20.78 -38.41 2.85
CA ALA A 13 -20.59 -37.24 3.68
C ALA A 13 -19.26 -36.55 3.39
N VAL A 14 -18.19 -37.28 3.05
CA VAL A 14 -16.91 -36.65 2.62
C VAL A 14 -17.10 -35.91 1.31
N ASP A 15 -17.80 -36.49 0.35
CA ASP A 15 -18.06 -35.87 -0.97
C ASP A 15 -18.90 -34.62 -0.85
N LEU A 16 -19.89 -34.60 0.06
CA LEU A 16 -20.73 -33.43 0.33
C LEU A 16 -20.00 -32.32 1.07
N SER A 17 -18.90 -32.64 1.77
CA SER A 17 -18.27 -31.68 2.69
C SER A 17 -17.85 -30.35 2.02
N GLY A 18 -17.59 -30.36 0.73
CA GLY A 18 -17.19 -29.15 0.00
C GLY A 18 -18.33 -28.39 -0.67
N SER A 19 -19.50 -29.00 -0.87
CA SER A 19 -20.65 -28.38 -1.53
C SER A 19 -21.80 -28.03 -0.56
N ASP A 20 -21.98 -28.87 0.48
CA ASP A 20 -22.99 -28.69 1.52
C ASP A 20 -22.44 -29.19 2.87
N PRO A 21 -21.57 -28.40 3.52
CA PRO A 21 -20.90 -28.80 4.76
C PRO A 21 -21.88 -29.02 5.92
N ALA A 22 -23.00 -28.33 5.97
CA ALA A 22 -24.00 -28.50 7.01
C ALA A 22 -24.67 -29.87 6.89
N ARG A 23 -25.03 -30.28 5.68
CA ARG A 23 -25.60 -31.60 5.40
C ARG A 23 -24.58 -32.72 5.60
N ALA A 24 -23.33 -32.49 5.20
CA ALA A 24 -22.22 -33.44 5.45
C ALA A 24 -22.02 -33.69 6.95
N LEU A 25 -22.03 -32.63 7.77
CA LEU A 25 -21.97 -32.72 9.23
C LEU A 25 -23.13 -33.55 9.80
N ALA A 26 -24.36 -33.27 9.38
CA ALA A 26 -25.54 -34.00 9.84
C ALA A 26 -25.47 -35.50 9.47
N LEU A 27 -25.08 -35.81 8.21
CA LEU A 27 -24.97 -37.18 7.74
C LEU A 27 -23.87 -37.93 8.49
N ALA A 28 -22.68 -37.35 8.65
CA ALA A 28 -21.58 -37.98 9.40
C ALA A 28 -21.92 -38.22 10.87
N ARG A 29 -22.66 -37.34 11.52
CA ARG A 29 -23.18 -37.55 12.90
C ARG A 29 -24.18 -38.69 12.94
N THR A 30 -25.05 -38.82 11.95
CA THR A 30 -26.02 -39.90 11.85
C THR A 30 -25.29 -41.24 11.68
N VAL A 31 -24.26 -41.33 10.85
CA VAL A 31 -23.43 -42.53 10.72
C VAL A 31 -22.82 -42.89 12.07
N LEU A 32 -22.14 -41.97 12.73
CA LEU A 32 -21.52 -42.22 14.04
C LEU A 32 -22.54 -42.63 15.11
N ALA A 33 -23.76 -42.11 15.06
CA ALA A 33 -24.82 -42.50 15.99
C ALA A 33 -25.32 -43.92 15.75
N SER A 34 -25.26 -44.42 14.51
CA SER A 34 -25.75 -45.75 14.13
C SER A 34 -24.73 -46.88 14.34
N LEU A 35 -23.48 -46.57 14.66
CA LEU A 35 -22.42 -47.55 14.87
C LEU A 35 -22.60 -48.31 16.19
N PRO A 36 -22.24 -49.62 16.28
CA PRO A 36 -22.33 -50.44 17.48
C PRO A 36 -21.55 -49.86 18.66
N ALA A 37 -22.05 -50.08 19.88
CA ALA A 37 -21.41 -49.59 21.11
C ALA A 37 -20.00 -50.17 21.29
N SER A 38 -19.77 -51.41 20.88
CA SER A 38 -18.46 -52.07 20.93
C SER A 38 -17.37 -51.37 20.11
N CYS A 39 -17.74 -50.60 19.11
CA CYS A 39 -16.80 -49.74 18.36
C CYS A 39 -16.60 -48.37 19.03
N ARG A 40 -17.49 -47.96 19.95
CA ARG A 40 -17.46 -46.61 20.62
C ARG A 40 -16.75 -46.61 21.98
N GLU A 41 -16.66 -47.77 22.71
CA GLU A 41 -16.21 -47.82 24.09
C GLU A 41 -14.70 -47.62 24.31
N VAL A 42 -13.88 -47.71 23.28
CA VAL A 42 -12.44 -47.40 23.36
C VAL A 42 -12.17 -45.88 23.48
N ALA A 43 -13.18 -45.06 23.33
CA ALA A 43 -13.08 -43.62 23.37
C ALA A 43 -13.32 -42.98 24.77
N GLY A 44 -13.70 -43.81 25.76
CA GLY A 44 -13.97 -43.32 27.13
C GLY A 44 -12.76 -43.25 28.08
N ALA A 45 -11.64 -43.86 27.70
CA ALA A 45 -10.47 -43.94 28.57
C ALA A 45 -9.61 -42.64 28.64
N ASP A 46 -9.79 -41.72 27.71
CA ASP A 46 -8.99 -40.46 27.64
C ASP A 46 -9.55 -39.29 28.44
N ARG A 47 -10.55 -39.50 29.34
CA ARG A 47 -11.07 -38.42 30.21
C ARG A 47 -10.35 -38.29 31.55
N ALA A 48 -9.37 -39.12 31.84
CA ALA A 48 -8.60 -39.05 33.10
C ALA A 48 -7.12 -38.88 32.80
N GLY A 49 -6.63 -37.67 32.77
CA GLY A 49 -5.18 -37.43 32.71
C GLY A 49 -4.82 -36.13 31.98
N SER A 50 -5.18 -35.02 32.60
CA SER A 50 -4.43 -33.78 32.42
C SER A 50 -3.49 -33.67 33.61
N PRO A 51 -2.18 -33.63 33.47
CA PRO A 51 -1.32 -33.03 34.46
C PRO A 51 -0.87 -31.64 34.00
N ASP A 52 -1.04 -30.70 34.90
CA ASP A 52 -0.41 -29.40 34.98
C ASP A 52 1.09 -29.48 34.68
N ASP A 53 1.56 -28.57 33.84
CA ASP A 53 2.96 -28.26 33.67
C ASP A 53 3.44 -27.37 34.81
N GLY A 54 4.28 -27.95 35.67
CA GLY A 54 5.08 -27.24 36.66
C GLY A 54 6.55 -27.53 36.47
N ASP A 55 7.27 -26.48 36.31
CA ASP A 55 8.71 -26.24 36.12
C ASP A 55 9.62 -26.99 37.08
N ALA A 56 10.86 -27.28 36.63
CA ALA A 56 12.16 -27.25 37.33
C ALA A 56 13.05 -28.47 37.19
N GLY A 57 14.18 -28.19 36.64
CA GLY A 57 15.49 -28.74 36.54
C GLY A 57 16.01 -29.84 37.49
N GLY A 58 16.93 -30.62 36.93
CA GLY A 58 17.95 -31.37 37.69
C GLY A 58 18.15 -32.80 37.27
N ALA A 59 19.23 -33.12 36.56
CA ALA A 59 19.84 -34.46 36.49
C ALA A 59 20.83 -34.62 37.67
N PRO A 60 21.46 -35.79 37.95
CA PRO A 60 21.47 -37.09 37.29
C PRO A 60 21.49 -38.32 38.22
N ASP A 61 21.66 -39.48 37.54
CA ASP A 61 22.27 -40.73 38.02
C ASP A 61 21.42 -41.88 38.58
N GLY A 62 21.59 -43.01 37.94
CA GLY A 62 21.88 -44.29 38.64
C GLY A 62 20.83 -45.37 38.66
N GLY A 63 20.96 -46.34 37.78
CA GLY A 63 20.94 -47.75 38.23
C GLY A 63 19.67 -48.58 38.26
N ALA A 64 19.57 -49.51 37.29
CA ALA A 64 19.22 -50.93 37.43
C ALA A 64 17.80 -51.42 37.81
N ARG A 65 17.28 -52.19 36.82
CA ARG A 65 16.64 -53.55 36.96
C ARG A 65 15.16 -53.72 37.37
N GLU A 66 14.48 -54.39 36.39
CA GLU A 66 13.53 -55.52 36.52
C GLU A 66 12.24 -55.34 37.32
N GLY A 67 11.16 -55.55 36.58
CA GLY A 67 9.88 -55.93 37.11
C GLY A 67 8.69 -55.66 36.16
N ASP A 68 8.54 -56.52 35.13
CA ASP A 68 7.18 -56.72 34.56
C ASP A 68 6.32 -57.42 35.62
N PRO A 69 5.10 -56.93 35.94
CA PRO A 69 3.94 -57.60 35.37
C PRO A 69 2.72 -56.69 35.23
N GLY A 70 1.93 -56.94 34.23
CA GLY A 70 0.53 -56.52 34.23
C GLY A 70 0.11 -55.90 32.92
N GLY A 71 0.00 -56.76 31.91
CA GLY A 71 -0.69 -56.43 30.67
C GLY A 71 -2.13 -55.99 30.96
N VAL A 72 -2.40 -54.72 30.88
CA VAL A 72 -3.75 -54.23 30.60
C VAL A 72 -3.96 -54.54 29.12
N ALA A 73 -4.70 -55.59 28.83
CA ALA A 73 -5.17 -55.91 27.47
C ALA A 73 -5.88 -54.71 26.91
N THR A 74 -5.19 -53.96 26.06
CA THR A 74 -5.87 -53.09 25.09
C THR A 74 -6.72 -54.03 24.25
N ALA A 75 -8.04 -54.03 24.47
CA ALA A 75 -9.00 -54.75 23.62
C ALA A 75 -8.75 -54.27 22.19
N GLY A 76 -7.96 -55.06 21.43
CA GLY A 76 -7.58 -54.73 20.06
C GLY A 76 -8.85 -54.64 19.21
N ARG A 77 -9.02 -53.53 18.57
CA ARG A 77 -10.03 -53.43 17.51
C ARG A 77 -9.76 -54.56 16.50
N VAL A 78 -10.82 -55.25 16.07
CA VAL A 78 -10.69 -56.34 15.09
C VAL A 78 -10.14 -55.76 13.78
N ALA A 79 -8.98 -56.24 13.36
CA ALA A 79 -8.38 -55.83 12.11
C ALA A 79 -9.36 -56.13 10.94
N GLY A 80 -9.62 -55.09 10.10
CA GLY A 80 -10.56 -55.24 8.97
C GLY A 80 -12.03 -55.06 9.34
N CYS A 81 -12.37 -54.53 10.53
CA CYS A 81 -13.75 -54.27 10.90
C CYS A 81 -14.33 -53.09 10.07
N GLY A 82 -15.34 -53.37 9.23
CA GLY A 82 -15.97 -52.38 8.36
C GLY A 82 -16.67 -51.22 9.12
N HIS A 83 -17.15 -51.48 10.37
CA HIS A 83 -17.68 -50.43 11.20
C HIS A 83 -16.61 -49.46 11.70
N CYS A 84 -15.37 -49.95 11.96
CA CYS A 84 -14.23 -49.09 12.30
C CYS A 84 -13.78 -48.26 11.11
N GLU A 85 -13.88 -48.81 9.89
CA GLU A 85 -13.63 -48.05 8.67
C GLU A 85 -14.65 -46.91 8.51
N ALA A 86 -15.94 -47.22 8.59
CA ALA A 86 -17.02 -46.26 8.54
C ALA A 86 -16.86 -45.15 9.61
N GLU A 87 -16.43 -45.54 10.83
CA GLU A 87 -16.17 -44.56 11.92
C GLU A 87 -15.02 -43.60 11.55
N ALA A 88 -13.91 -44.12 11.05
CA ALA A 88 -12.77 -43.28 10.65
C ALA A 88 -13.13 -42.30 9.50
N VAL A 89 -13.88 -42.81 8.49
CA VAL A 89 -14.35 -41.99 7.36
C VAL A 89 -15.36 -40.92 7.83
N ALA A 90 -16.28 -41.29 8.74
CA ALA A 90 -17.25 -40.33 9.27
C ALA A 90 -16.58 -39.20 10.11
N TYR A 91 -15.57 -39.53 10.93
CA TYR A 91 -14.79 -38.48 11.62
C TYR A 91 -14.02 -37.60 10.66
N ARG A 92 -13.49 -38.15 9.56
CA ARG A 92 -12.87 -37.35 8.51
C ARG A 92 -13.89 -36.42 7.83
N ALA A 93 -15.10 -36.93 7.52
CA ALA A 93 -16.18 -36.13 6.94
C ALA A 93 -16.59 -34.96 7.87
N LEU A 94 -16.77 -35.26 9.17
CA LEU A 94 -17.04 -34.23 10.17
C LEU A 94 -15.98 -33.13 10.19
N ALA A 95 -14.72 -33.53 10.13
CA ALA A 95 -13.61 -32.60 10.19
C ALA A 95 -13.51 -31.72 8.95
N VAL A 96 -13.67 -32.33 7.75
CA VAL A 96 -13.63 -31.56 6.49
C VAL A 96 -14.79 -30.58 6.43
N ALA A 97 -16.00 -31.00 6.84
CA ALA A 97 -17.15 -30.12 6.91
C ALA A 97 -17.00 -28.99 7.96
N ALA A 98 -16.44 -29.32 9.14
CA ALA A 98 -16.16 -28.32 10.18
C ALA A 98 -15.13 -27.27 9.72
N ARG A 99 -14.12 -27.69 9.00
CA ARG A 99 -13.14 -26.79 8.38
C ARG A 99 -13.79 -25.79 7.42
N GLU A 100 -14.69 -26.29 6.54
CA GLU A 100 -15.42 -25.42 5.61
C GLU A 100 -16.34 -24.41 6.35
N LEU A 101 -16.72 -24.73 7.59
CA LEU A 101 -17.48 -23.86 8.48
C LEU A 101 -16.59 -23.00 9.42
N GLY A 102 -15.26 -23.09 9.29
CA GLY A 102 -14.31 -22.29 10.06
C GLY A 102 -13.91 -22.84 11.43
N ASP A 103 -14.44 -24.00 11.86
CA ASP A 103 -14.07 -24.61 13.16
C ASP A 103 -12.83 -25.51 13.02
N LEU A 104 -11.66 -24.87 12.89
CA LEU A 104 -10.39 -25.54 12.70
C LEU A 104 -9.95 -26.41 13.90
N PRO A 105 -10.11 -25.96 15.17
CA PRO A 105 -9.76 -26.78 16.33
C PRO A 105 -10.58 -28.08 16.41
N PHE A 106 -11.88 -27.99 16.16
CA PHE A 106 -12.74 -29.16 16.11
C PHE A 106 -12.33 -30.09 14.95
N ALA A 107 -12.04 -29.55 13.78
CA ALA A 107 -11.60 -30.30 12.61
C ALA A 107 -10.30 -31.07 12.93
N GLU A 108 -9.33 -30.43 13.58
CA GLU A 108 -8.07 -31.06 13.96
C GLU A 108 -8.28 -32.23 14.93
N GLU A 109 -9.07 -32.04 15.98
CA GLU A 109 -9.37 -33.09 16.95
C GLU A 109 -10.01 -34.32 16.28
N ARG A 110 -10.98 -34.06 15.38
CA ARG A 110 -11.70 -35.15 14.68
C ARG A 110 -10.79 -35.88 13.70
N LEU A 111 -9.90 -35.18 13.00
CA LEU A 111 -8.91 -35.86 12.10
C LEU A 111 -7.90 -36.68 12.88
N ARG A 112 -7.39 -36.18 14.00
CA ARG A 112 -6.51 -36.99 14.87
C ARG A 112 -7.22 -38.22 15.37
N ARG A 113 -8.50 -38.14 15.71
CA ARG A 113 -9.31 -39.31 16.08
C ARG A 113 -9.48 -40.28 14.93
N ALA A 114 -9.77 -39.76 13.72
CA ALA A 114 -9.87 -40.60 12.51
C ALA A 114 -8.58 -41.42 12.25
N VAL A 115 -7.41 -40.76 12.38
CA VAL A 115 -6.09 -41.39 12.24
C VAL A 115 -5.90 -42.48 13.29
N ARG A 116 -6.17 -42.21 14.57
CA ARG A 116 -6.03 -43.23 15.63
C ARG A 116 -6.93 -44.45 15.38
N ILE A 117 -8.20 -44.24 15.03
CA ILE A 117 -9.14 -45.32 14.72
C ILE A 117 -8.66 -46.14 13.54
N ALA A 118 -8.26 -45.50 12.46
CA ALA A 118 -7.79 -46.19 11.26
C ALA A 118 -6.53 -47.03 11.54
N LEU A 119 -5.56 -46.50 12.29
CA LEU A 119 -4.34 -47.21 12.65
C LEU A 119 -4.66 -48.44 13.56
N SER A 120 -5.48 -48.22 14.59
CA SER A 120 -5.85 -49.29 15.51
C SER A 120 -6.68 -50.40 14.86
N ALA A 121 -7.39 -50.11 13.78
CA ALA A 121 -8.15 -51.06 12.96
C ALA A 121 -7.34 -51.69 11.80
N GLY A 122 -6.05 -51.36 11.67
CA GLY A 122 -5.21 -51.89 10.59
C GLY A 122 -5.57 -51.32 9.20
N LEU A 123 -6.05 -50.10 9.12
CA LEU A 123 -6.49 -49.40 7.90
C LEU A 123 -5.52 -48.30 7.48
N PRO A 124 -4.29 -48.62 7.02
CA PRO A 124 -3.25 -47.63 6.77
C PRO A 124 -3.64 -46.60 5.69
N HIS A 125 -4.39 -47.04 4.66
CA HIS A 125 -4.86 -46.11 3.63
C HIS A 125 -5.84 -45.07 4.19
N ARG A 126 -6.81 -45.47 5.04
CA ARG A 126 -7.74 -44.52 5.68
C ARG A 126 -7.01 -43.56 6.65
N ALA A 127 -5.97 -44.07 7.34
CA ALA A 127 -5.13 -43.22 8.16
C ALA A 127 -4.37 -42.17 7.32
N ALA A 128 -3.85 -42.55 6.16
CA ALA A 128 -3.19 -41.65 5.22
C ALA A 128 -4.16 -40.59 4.65
N GLN A 129 -5.39 -41.01 4.29
CA GLN A 129 -6.44 -40.07 3.86
C GLN A 129 -6.81 -39.05 4.95
N ALA A 130 -6.91 -39.46 6.19
CA ALA A 130 -7.18 -38.57 7.32
C ALA A 130 -6.00 -37.61 7.57
N ARG A 131 -4.75 -38.09 7.46
CA ARG A 131 -3.54 -37.25 7.54
C ARG A 131 -3.50 -36.24 6.39
N LEU A 132 -3.84 -36.60 5.15
CA LEU A 132 -3.94 -35.72 4.02
C LEU A 132 -4.85 -34.51 4.33
N SER A 133 -6.03 -34.78 4.93
CA SER A 133 -6.96 -33.71 5.34
C SER A 133 -6.37 -32.87 6.50
N LEU A 134 -5.65 -33.50 7.42
CA LEU A 134 -5.02 -32.85 8.57
C LEU A 134 -3.86 -31.92 8.15
N VAL A 135 -3.14 -32.23 7.08
CA VAL A 135 -2.10 -31.34 6.51
C VAL A 135 -2.68 -29.94 6.23
N HIS A 136 -3.84 -29.88 5.62
CA HIS A 136 -4.48 -28.59 5.33
C HIS A 136 -4.88 -27.85 6.60
N VAL A 137 -5.58 -28.53 7.53
CA VAL A 137 -6.01 -27.94 8.81
C VAL A 137 -4.82 -27.42 9.61
N ARG A 138 -3.72 -28.18 9.68
CA ARG A 138 -2.49 -27.76 10.36
C ARG A 138 -1.86 -26.51 9.73
N THR A 139 -1.91 -26.42 8.40
CA THR A 139 -1.41 -25.25 7.69
C THR A 139 -2.24 -24.00 8.03
N GLU A 140 -3.56 -24.14 8.07
CA GLU A 140 -4.47 -23.03 8.41
C GLU A 140 -4.34 -22.60 9.88
N LEU A 141 -4.06 -23.55 10.79
CA LEU A 141 -3.75 -23.27 12.19
C LEU A 141 -2.38 -22.59 12.42
N GLY A 142 -1.61 -22.35 11.36
CA GLY A 142 -0.32 -21.66 11.46
C GLY A 142 0.88 -22.55 11.75
N HIS A 143 0.76 -23.88 11.50
CA HIS A 143 1.83 -24.86 11.73
C HIS A 143 2.31 -25.53 10.42
N PRO A 144 2.75 -24.76 9.40
CA PRO A 144 3.06 -25.32 8.07
C PRO A 144 4.22 -26.32 8.07
N GLU A 145 5.22 -26.19 8.94
CA GLU A 145 6.34 -27.14 9.05
C GLU A 145 5.86 -28.51 9.55
N GLN A 146 4.99 -28.51 10.57
CA GLN A 146 4.37 -29.74 11.08
C GLN A 146 3.44 -30.36 10.04
N ALA A 147 2.75 -29.52 9.24
CA ALA A 147 1.94 -29.99 8.12
C ALA A 147 2.80 -30.68 7.06
N LEU A 148 3.97 -30.16 6.72
CA LEU A 148 4.90 -30.80 5.78
C LEU A 148 5.44 -32.14 6.30
N ALA A 149 5.78 -32.24 7.59
CA ALA A 149 6.19 -33.49 8.21
C ALA A 149 5.06 -34.52 8.14
N LEU A 150 3.85 -34.13 8.51
CA LEU A 150 2.66 -34.99 8.44
C LEU A 150 2.34 -35.42 7.01
N ALA A 151 2.61 -34.56 6.02
CA ALA A 151 2.45 -34.91 4.61
C ALA A 151 3.45 -36.01 4.16
N ALA A 152 4.69 -35.96 4.65
CA ALA A 152 5.67 -37.01 4.40
C ALA A 152 5.20 -38.36 4.97
N ASP A 153 4.62 -38.38 6.17
CA ASP A 153 4.07 -39.58 6.81
C ASP A 153 2.81 -40.11 6.12
N ALA A 154 2.06 -39.27 5.41
CA ALA A 154 0.85 -39.71 4.72
C ALA A 154 1.12 -40.32 3.35
N GLU A 155 2.12 -39.82 2.63
CA GLU A 155 2.37 -40.10 1.21
C GLU A 155 2.47 -41.61 0.87
N PRO A 156 3.20 -42.47 1.66
CA PRO A 156 3.37 -43.87 1.33
C PRO A 156 2.06 -44.67 1.34
N GLY A 157 1.02 -44.19 2.02
CA GLY A 157 -0.28 -44.85 2.13
C GLY A 157 -1.34 -44.35 1.15
N LEU A 158 -1.00 -43.44 0.24
CA LEU A 158 -1.93 -42.79 -0.68
C LEU A 158 -1.83 -43.33 -2.10
N THR A 159 -2.94 -43.29 -2.83
CA THR A 159 -2.98 -43.55 -4.27
C THR A 159 -2.33 -42.40 -5.06
N PRO A 160 -1.91 -42.62 -6.33
CA PRO A 160 -1.32 -41.53 -7.14
C PRO A 160 -2.18 -40.28 -7.26
N ALA A 161 -3.50 -40.41 -7.37
CA ALA A 161 -4.43 -39.28 -7.41
C ALA A 161 -4.47 -38.52 -6.06
N GLU A 162 -4.43 -39.27 -4.95
CA GLU A 162 -4.39 -38.66 -3.60
C GLU A 162 -3.04 -38.02 -3.29
N VAL A 163 -1.94 -38.55 -3.82
CA VAL A 163 -0.61 -37.92 -3.79
C VAL A 163 -0.66 -36.58 -4.53
N GLY A 164 -1.38 -36.50 -5.65
CA GLY A 164 -1.65 -35.23 -6.34
C GLY A 164 -2.38 -34.22 -5.44
N LYS A 165 -3.44 -34.66 -4.74
CA LYS A 165 -4.18 -33.84 -3.77
C LYS A 165 -3.28 -33.41 -2.61
N LEU A 166 -2.45 -34.30 -2.08
CA LEU A 166 -1.45 -33.98 -1.07
C LEU A 166 -0.45 -32.93 -1.56
N GLY A 167 -0.04 -33.00 -2.83
CA GLY A 167 0.84 -32.03 -3.48
C GLY A 167 0.27 -30.62 -3.45
N VAL A 168 -1.06 -30.47 -3.66
CA VAL A 168 -1.74 -29.18 -3.55
C VAL A 168 -1.69 -28.64 -2.10
N HIS A 169 -1.95 -29.49 -1.10
CA HIS A 169 -1.87 -29.08 0.31
C HIS A 169 -0.43 -28.74 0.74
N ARG A 170 0.56 -29.51 0.25
CA ARG A 170 1.99 -29.16 0.45
C ARG A 170 2.33 -27.81 -0.14
N ALA A 171 1.82 -27.50 -1.34
CA ALA A 171 2.06 -26.20 -1.98
C ALA A 171 1.54 -25.05 -1.13
N VAL A 172 0.37 -25.19 -0.50
CA VAL A 172 -0.17 -24.20 0.42
C VAL A 172 0.76 -24.03 1.64
N ALA A 173 1.18 -25.13 2.27
CA ALA A 173 2.09 -25.08 3.42
C ALA A 173 3.44 -24.44 3.07
N LEU A 174 4.02 -24.77 1.92
CA LEU A 174 5.27 -24.19 1.42
C LEU A 174 5.12 -22.71 1.10
N ALA A 175 4.00 -22.30 0.52
CA ALA A 175 3.71 -20.88 0.26
C ALA A 175 3.63 -20.06 1.56
N ARG A 176 3.04 -20.64 2.64
CA ARG A 176 3.02 -20.01 3.97
C ARG A 176 4.43 -19.84 4.58
N LEU A 177 5.39 -20.68 4.18
CA LEU A 177 6.80 -20.58 4.57
C LEU A 177 7.64 -19.71 3.63
N GLY A 178 7.03 -19.08 2.61
CA GLY A 178 7.75 -18.31 1.59
C GLY A 178 8.55 -19.17 0.59
N ARG A 179 8.38 -20.51 0.62
CA ARG A 179 9.08 -21.47 -0.24
C ARG A 179 8.34 -21.65 -1.57
N TYR A 180 8.14 -20.52 -2.28
CA TYR A 180 7.27 -20.44 -3.45
C TYR A 180 7.73 -21.31 -4.62
N ARG A 181 9.04 -21.46 -4.84
CA ARG A 181 9.57 -22.33 -5.93
C ARG A 181 9.16 -23.78 -5.69
N GLU A 182 9.32 -24.26 -4.48
CA GLU A 182 8.94 -25.62 -4.13
C GLU A 182 7.41 -25.84 -4.19
N ALA A 183 6.64 -24.78 -3.85
CA ALA A 183 5.19 -24.83 -4.00
C ALA A 183 4.77 -25.01 -5.48
N VAL A 184 5.41 -24.27 -6.40
CA VAL A 184 5.22 -24.44 -7.86
C VAL A 184 5.56 -25.87 -8.29
N ASP A 185 6.72 -26.38 -7.86
CA ASP A 185 7.16 -27.73 -8.21
C ASP A 185 6.17 -28.84 -7.74
N HIS A 186 5.56 -28.66 -6.57
CA HIS A 186 4.53 -29.59 -6.08
C HIS A 186 3.24 -29.51 -6.89
N CYS A 187 2.80 -28.31 -7.29
CA CYS A 187 1.64 -28.14 -8.16
C CYS A 187 1.92 -28.72 -9.57
N ASP A 188 3.12 -28.50 -10.13
CA ASP A 188 3.50 -29.02 -11.44
C ASP A 188 3.46 -30.56 -11.49
N ARG A 189 3.85 -31.21 -10.40
CA ARG A 189 3.70 -32.69 -10.27
C ARG A 189 2.25 -33.14 -10.05
N ALA A 190 1.42 -32.31 -9.39
CA ALA A 190 0.03 -32.63 -9.09
C ALA A 190 -0.88 -32.49 -10.32
N VAL A 191 -0.71 -31.46 -11.13
CA VAL A 191 -1.56 -31.14 -12.27
C VAL A 191 -1.80 -32.32 -13.24
N PRO A 192 -0.80 -33.10 -13.68
CA PRO A 192 -1.02 -34.19 -14.62
C PRO A 192 -1.87 -35.33 -14.05
N VAL A 193 -1.83 -35.58 -12.74
CA VAL A 193 -2.54 -36.67 -12.08
C VAL A 193 -3.92 -36.30 -11.56
N LEU A 194 -4.25 -34.98 -11.54
CA LEU A 194 -5.53 -34.44 -11.06
C LEU A 194 -6.57 -34.24 -12.19
N GLY A 195 -6.26 -34.61 -13.43
CA GLY A 195 -7.09 -34.29 -14.62
C GLY A 195 -8.56 -34.73 -14.55
N GLY A 196 -8.89 -35.71 -13.69
CA GLY A 196 -10.26 -36.18 -13.44
C GLY A 196 -10.98 -35.44 -12.28
N ASP A 197 -10.31 -34.60 -11.54
CA ASP A 197 -10.85 -33.86 -10.37
C ASP A 197 -10.75 -32.37 -10.59
N ALA A 198 -11.80 -31.79 -11.18
CA ALA A 198 -11.83 -30.38 -11.55
C ALA A 198 -11.58 -29.44 -10.35
N ARG A 199 -12.05 -29.80 -9.13
CA ARG A 199 -11.90 -29.01 -7.92
C ARG A 199 -10.42 -28.92 -7.50
N PHE A 200 -9.73 -30.07 -7.40
CA PHE A 200 -8.32 -30.09 -7.01
C PHE A 200 -7.41 -29.57 -8.13
N LEU A 201 -7.77 -29.79 -9.39
CA LEU A 201 -7.04 -29.23 -10.52
C LEU A 201 -7.12 -27.70 -10.52
N ALA A 202 -8.31 -27.13 -10.34
CA ALA A 202 -8.49 -25.69 -10.21
C ALA A 202 -7.74 -25.12 -8.98
N GLY A 203 -7.79 -25.84 -7.84
CA GLY A 203 -7.01 -25.48 -6.65
C GLY A 203 -5.49 -25.52 -6.88
N ALA A 204 -4.99 -26.50 -7.66
CA ALA A 204 -3.58 -26.54 -8.04
C ALA A 204 -3.16 -25.34 -8.89
N MET A 205 -4.00 -24.97 -9.88
CA MET A 205 -3.76 -23.79 -10.72
C MET A 205 -3.80 -22.51 -9.90
N LEU A 206 -4.77 -22.36 -8.99
CA LEU A 206 -4.87 -21.21 -8.08
C LEU A 206 -3.60 -21.04 -7.24
N ASN A 207 -3.19 -22.09 -6.54
CA ASN A 207 -2.02 -22.04 -5.64
C ASN A 207 -0.71 -21.85 -6.41
N ARG A 208 -0.57 -22.47 -7.59
CA ARG A 208 0.58 -22.28 -8.45
C ARG A 208 0.65 -20.85 -8.99
N GLY A 209 -0.48 -20.31 -9.44
CA GLY A 209 -0.60 -18.92 -9.89
C GLY A 209 -0.18 -17.95 -8.80
N LEU A 210 -0.70 -18.11 -7.58
CA LEU A 210 -0.31 -17.28 -6.45
C LEU A 210 1.19 -17.40 -6.11
N ALA A 211 1.74 -18.59 -6.05
CA ALA A 211 3.18 -18.78 -5.81
C ALA A 211 4.03 -18.10 -6.89
N ARG A 212 3.61 -18.16 -8.16
CA ARG A 212 4.25 -17.47 -9.29
C ARG A 212 4.18 -15.94 -9.19
N VAL A 213 3.10 -15.38 -8.63
CA VAL A 213 3.03 -13.93 -8.34
C VAL A 213 4.17 -13.50 -7.42
N PHE A 214 4.41 -14.28 -6.35
CA PHE A 214 5.51 -13.97 -5.41
C PHE A 214 6.90 -14.19 -6.02
N LEU A 215 7.03 -15.05 -7.00
CA LEU A 215 8.28 -15.26 -7.76
C LEU A 215 8.50 -14.21 -8.86
N GLY A 216 7.51 -13.34 -9.13
CA GLY A 216 7.57 -12.36 -10.22
C GLY A 216 7.33 -12.96 -11.62
N GLU A 217 6.81 -14.18 -11.71
CA GLU A 217 6.47 -14.88 -12.97
C GLU A 217 5.05 -14.52 -13.41
N PHE A 218 4.82 -13.23 -13.68
CA PHE A 218 3.47 -12.66 -13.80
C PHE A 218 2.64 -13.21 -14.97
N GLU A 219 3.24 -13.44 -16.15
CA GLU A 219 2.54 -13.99 -17.31
C GLU A 219 2.09 -15.43 -17.05
N ALA A 220 2.94 -16.23 -16.42
CA ALA A 220 2.60 -17.60 -16.05
C ALA A 220 1.56 -17.66 -14.93
N ALA A 221 1.61 -16.70 -14.00
CA ALA A 221 0.61 -16.55 -12.94
C ALA A 221 -0.76 -16.19 -13.52
N GLU A 222 -0.83 -15.25 -14.46
CA GLU A 222 -2.04 -14.83 -15.13
C GLU A 222 -2.68 -15.99 -15.93
N ALA A 223 -1.85 -16.78 -16.63
CA ALA A 223 -2.31 -17.97 -17.34
C ALA A 223 -2.92 -19.00 -16.39
N ASP A 224 -2.29 -19.25 -15.23
CA ASP A 224 -2.81 -20.18 -14.22
C ASP A 224 -4.12 -19.71 -13.61
N LEU A 225 -4.21 -18.43 -13.19
CA LEU A 225 -5.43 -17.88 -12.60
C LEU A 225 -6.58 -17.84 -13.61
N SER A 226 -6.31 -17.51 -14.87
CA SER A 226 -7.30 -17.55 -15.95
C SER A 226 -7.78 -18.96 -16.20
N ARG A 227 -6.86 -19.95 -16.25
CA ARG A 227 -7.22 -21.35 -16.43
C ARG A 227 -8.00 -21.91 -15.23
N CYS A 228 -7.65 -21.49 -14.01
CA CYS A 228 -8.44 -21.81 -12.81
C CYS A 228 -9.87 -21.27 -12.93
N ALA A 229 -10.05 -20.02 -13.36
CA ALA A 229 -11.37 -19.40 -13.52
C ALA A 229 -12.21 -20.12 -14.59
N GLU A 230 -11.61 -20.52 -15.73
CA GLU A 230 -12.28 -21.33 -16.76
C GLU A 230 -12.76 -22.68 -16.20
N LEU A 231 -11.84 -23.44 -15.58
CA LEU A 231 -12.16 -24.75 -15.00
C LEU A 231 -13.25 -24.64 -13.92
N ALA A 232 -13.17 -23.61 -13.08
CA ALA A 232 -14.15 -23.39 -12.03
C ALA A 232 -15.54 -23.05 -12.61
N ARG A 233 -15.58 -22.24 -13.66
CA ARG A 233 -16.83 -21.88 -14.34
C ARG A 233 -17.47 -23.08 -15.03
N ASP A 234 -16.68 -23.88 -15.75
CA ASP A 234 -17.15 -25.07 -16.46
C ASP A 234 -17.67 -26.16 -15.49
N ALA A 235 -17.04 -26.26 -14.31
CA ALA A 235 -17.42 -27.24 -13.27
C ALA A 235 -18.47 -26.71 -12.27
N GLY A 236 -18.94 -25.47 -12.39
CA GLY A 236 -19.90 -24.87 -11.45
C GLY A 236 -19.32 -24.62 -10.06
N LEU A 237 -18.00 -24.42 -9.94
CA LEU A 237 -17.30 -24.19 -8.67
C LEU A 237 -17.25 -22.69 -8.36
N GLU A 238 -18.40 -22.12 -8.02
CA GLU A 238 -18.54 -20.66 -7.80
C GLU A 238 -17.52 -20.10 -6.79
N HIS A 239 -17.23 -20.85 -5.72
CA HIS A 239 -16.25 -20.42 -4.73
C HIS A 239 -14.83 -20.30 -5.31
N VAL A 240 -14.39 -21.29 -6.10
CA VAL A 240 -13.06 -21.29 -6.70
C VAL A 240 -12.95 -20.23 -7.80
N LEU A 241 -14.03 -20.04 -8.55
CA LEU A 241 -14.13 -18.95 -9.55
C LEU A 241 -13.93 -17.60 -8.89
N ALA A 242 -14.67 -17.34 -7.79
CA ALA A 242 -14.54 -16.10 -7.05
C ALA A 242 -13.13 -15.87 -6.49
N LEU A 243 -12.45 -16.95 -6.01
CA LEU A 243 -11.06 -16.85 -5.57
C LEU A 243 -10.12 -16.54 -6.75
N ALA A 244 -10.28 -17.17 -7.89
CA ALA A 244 -9.45 -16.91 -9.06
C ALA A 244 -9.59 -15.47 -9.55
N GLU A 245 -10.83 -15.00 -9.71
CA GLU A 245 -11.13 -13.62 -10.14
C GLU A 245 -10.71 -12.59 -9.09
N GLY A 246 -10.87 -12.90 -7.79
CA GLY A 246 -10.44 -12.06 -6.67
C GLY A 246 -8.92 -11.90 -6.54
N ASN A 247 -8.13 -12.84 -7.11
CA ASN A 247 -6.66 -12.73 -7.10
C ASN A 247 -6.08 -11.95 -8.29
N LEU A 248 -6.87 -11.63 -9.31
CA LEU A 248 -6.40 -10.82 -10.46
C LEU A 248 -6.01 -9.38 -10.05
N PRO A 249 -6.75 -8.68 -9.16
CA PRO A 249 -6.30 -7.39 -8.63
C PRO A 249 -4.94 -7.47 -7.92
N PHE A 250 -4.73 -8.52 -7.11
CA PHE A 250 -3.47 -8.76 -6.42
C PHE A 250 -2.32 -8.99 -7.41
N LEU A 251 -2.52 -9.84 -8.42
CA LEU A 251 -1.54 -10.07 -9.49
C LEU A 251 -1.15 -8.77 -10.20
N ALA A 252 -2.13 -7.99 -10.65
CA ALA A 252 -1.90 -6.75 -11.38
C ALA A 252 -1.14 -5.73 -10.51
N ALA A 253 -1.51 -5.58 -9.24
CA ALA A 253 -0.84 -4.70 -8.30
C ALA A 253 0.61 -5.14 -8.02
N ARG A 254 0.87 -6.44 -7.89
CA ARG A 254 2.22 -7.00 -7.72
C ARG A 254 3.10 -6.82 -8.95
N ARG A 255 2.52 -6.85 -10.15
CA ARG A 255 3.19 -6.54 -11.41
C ARG A 255 3.49 -5.04 -11.57
N GLY A 256 2.87 -4.19 -10.74
CA GLY A 256 2.99 -2.74 -10.80
C GLY A 256 1.98 -2.08 -11.75
N ASP A 257 1.06 -2.83 -12.34
CA ASP A 257 -0.02 -2.31 -13.19
C ASP A 257 -1.23 -1.90 -12.34
N LEU A 258 -1.12 -0.74 -11.69
CA LEU A 258 -2.16 -0.21 -10.80
C LEU A 258 -3.50 0.03 -11.52
N PRO A 259 -3.52 0.60 -12.76
CA PRO A 259 -4.77 0.73 -13.50
C PRO A 259 -5.47 -0.61 -13.72
N ALA A 260 -4.74 -1.66 -14.11
CA ALA A 260 -5.30 -2.99 -14.28
C ALA A 260 -5.78 -3.59 -12.94
N ALA A 261 -5.04 -3.33 -11.85
CA ALA A 261 -5.42 -3.79 -10.50
C ALA A 261 -6.77 -3.21 -10.07
N PHE A 262 -6.94 -1.90 -10.20
CA PHE A 262 -8.20 -1.25 -9.84
C PHE A 262 -9.35 -1.59 -10.80
N ASP A 263 -9.08 -1.79 -12.09
CA ASP A 263 -10.08 -2.27 -13.04
C ASP A 263 -10.54 -3.70 -12.72
N ALA A 264 -9.59 -4.59 -12.39
CA ALA A 264 -9.89 -5.96 -11.97
C ALA A 264 -10.67 -5.97 -10.64
N TYR A 265 -10.28 -5.12 -9.68
CA TYR A 265 -10.98 -4.96 -8.42
C TYR A 265 -12.46 -4.55 -8.64
N ARG A 266 -12.72 -3.51 -9.45
CA ARG A 266 -14.09 -3.05 -9.73
C ARG A 266 -14.96 -4.13 -10.38
N ARG A 267 -14.39 -4.95 -11.25
CA ARG A 267 -15.12 -6.09 -11.85
C ARG A 267 -15.43 -7.17 -10.81
N ALA A 268 -14.42 -7.58 -10.04
CA ALA A 268 -14.58 -8.60 -9.00
C ALA A 268 -15.50 -8.14 -7.86
N GLU A 269 -15.47 -6.87 -7.48
CA GLU A 269 -16.36 -6.29 -6.47
C GLU A 269 -17.83 -6.45 -6.89
N GLY A 270 -18.16 -6.20 -8.16
CA GLY A 270 -19.51 -6.37 -8.70
C GLY A 270 -20.02 -7.82 -8.63
N THR A 271 -19.15 -8.81 -8.84
CA THR A 271 -19.49 -10.23 -8.73
C THR A 271 -19.56 -10.74 -7.29
N LEU A 272 -18.83 -10.11 -6.36
CA LEU A 272 -18.70 -10.54 -4.96
C LEU A 272 -19.66 -9.84 -4.00
N ILE A 273 -20.51 -8.95 -4.46
CA ILE A 273 -21.46 -8.17 -3.62
C ILE A 273 -22.34 -9.05 -2.72
N GLY A 274 -22.69 -10.26 -3.18
CA GLY A 274 -23.47 -11.25 -2.41
C GLY A 274 -22.63 -12.09 -1.42
N TYR A 275 -21.32 -11.90 -1.39
CA TYR A 275 -20.37 -12.70 -0.59
C TYR A 275 -19.44 -11.79 0.23
N PRO A 276 -19.93 -11.15 1.30
CA PRO A 276 -19.20 -10.07 2.00
C PRO A 276 -17.85 -10.52 2.57
N GLU A 277 -17.75 -11.73 3.13
CA GLU A 277 -16.48 -12.27 3.65
C GLU A 277 -15.42 -12.39 2.55
N ARG A 278 -15.81 -12.88 1.37
CA ARG A 278 -14.90 -13.04 0.23
C ARG A 278 -14.47 -11.69 -0.35
N LEU A 279 -15.41 -10.76 -0.42
CA LEU A 279 -15.13 -9.40 -0.84
C LEU A 279 -14.13 -8.73 0.12
N ALA A 280 -14.33 -8.91 1.42
CA ALA A 280 -13.42 -8.42 2.44
C ALA A 280 -12.02 -9.05 2.32
N THR A 281 -11.95 -10.37 2.09
CA THR A 281 -10.65 -11.06 1.88
C THR A 281 -9.95 -10.51 0.64
N MET A 282 -10.64 -10.37 -0.49
CA MET A 282 -10.07 -9.77 -1.70
C MET A 282 -9.54 -8.35 -1.46
N ARG A 283 -10.26 -7.55 -0.67
CA ARG A 283 -9.82 -6.21 -0.26
C ARG A 283 -8.53 -6.27 0.56
N CYS A 284 -8.41 -7.24 1.47
CA CYS A 284 -7.19 -7.44 2.25
C CYS A 284 -6.01 -7.85 1.37
N ASP A 285 -6.20 -8.78 0.43
CA ASP A 285 -5.16 -9.23 -0.49
C ASP A 285 -4.68 -8.07 -1.38
N LEU A 286 -5.60 -7.29 -1.94
CA LEU A 286 -5.24 -6.10 -2.70
C LEU A 286 -4.54 -5.06 -1.83
N ALA A 287 -5.01 -4.85 -0.59
CA ALA A 287 -4.37 -3.93 0.35
C ALA A 287 -2.94 -4.36 0.68
N GLU A 288 -2.68 -5.65 0.85
CA GLU A 288 -1.32 -6.18 1.04
C GLU A 288 -0.44 -5.86 -0.17
N ALA A 289 -0.93 -6.09 -1.39
CA ALA A 289 -0.22 -5.75 -2.61
C ALA A 289 0.04 -4.24 -2.73
N LEU A 290 -0.92 -3.40 -2.37
CA LEU A 290 -0.76 -1.94 -2.36
C LEU A 290 0.26 -1.49 -1.31
N VAL A 291 0.31 -2.13 -0.13
CA VAL A 291 1.34 -1.87 0.88
C VAL A 291 2.72 -2.26 0.34
N ALA A 292 2.83 -3.41 -0.33
CA ALA A 292 4.08 -3.83 -0.98
C ALA A 292 4.48 -2.89 -2.14
N ALA A 293 3.49 -2.34 -2.84
CA ALA A 293 3.67 -1.29 -3.85
C ALA A 293 3.87 0.12 -3.23
N HIS A 294 4.08 0.22 -1.93
CA HIS A 294 4.26 1.48 -1.21
C HIS A 294 3.08 2.48 -1.30
N LEU A 295 1.86 1.99 -1.45
CA LEU A 295 0.61 2.76 -1.49
C LEU A 295 -0.24 2.55 -0.22
N PRO A 296 0.23 2.96 0.97
CA PRO A 296 -0.45 2.68 2.22
C PRO A 296 -1.79 3.44 2.36
N GLY A 297 -1.96 4.57 1.68
CA GLY A 297 -3.20 5.34 1.71
C GLY A 297 -4.35 4.58 1.06
N GLU A 298 -4.11 4.05 -0.13
CA GLU A 298 -5.05 3.24 -0.90
C GLU A 298 -5.37 1.93 -0.17
N ALA A 299 -4.34 1.26 0.37
CA ALA A 299 -4.51 0.07 1.19
C ALA A 299 -5.41 0.33 2.42
N ARG A 300 -5.25 1.48 3.07
CA ARG A 300 -6.06 1.87 4.23
C ARG A 300 -7.55 1.91 3.90
N VAL A 301 -7.92 2.50 2.77
CA VAL A 301 -9.33 2.59 2.35
C VAL A 301 -9.96 1.20 2.24
N LEU A 302 -9.25 0.27 1.61
CA LEU A 302 -9.74 -1.11 1.45
C LEU A 302 -9.87 -1.84 2.80
N LEU A 303 -8.90 -1.66 3.70
CA LEU A 303 -8.90 -2.28 5.01
C LEU A 303 -9.97 -1.69 5.94
N GLU A 304 -10.22 -0.38 5.90
CA GLU A 304 -11.30 0.27 6.65
C GLU A 304 -12.69 -0.26 6.22
N MET A 305 -12.82 -0.76 4.98
CA MET A 305 -14.03 -1.45 4.51
C MET A 305 -14.05 -2.94 4.93
N ALA A 306 -12.92 -3.63 4.79
CA ALA A 306 -12.83 -5.08 5.02
C ALA A 306 -12.95 -5.49 6.48
N VAL A 307 -12.33 -4.74 7.41
CA VAL A 307 -12.29 -5.09 8.84
C VAL A 307 -13.69 -5.26 9.45
N PRO A 308 -14.66 -4.32 9.31
CA PRO A 308 -15.99 -4.50 9.85
C PRO A 308 -16.76 -5.66 9.20
N GLU A 309 -16.52 -5.95 7.91
CA GLU A 309 -17.15 -7.08 7.21
C GLU A 309 -16.63 -8.43 7.73
N LEU A 310 -15.31 -8.56 7.94
CA LEU A 310 -14.70 -9.76 8.52
C LEU A 310 -15.15 -9.97 9.98
N ALA A 311 -15.27 -8.90 10.75
CA ALA A 311 -15.78 -8.97 12.11
C ALA A 311 -17.23 -9.45 12.14
N ALA A 312 -18.10 -8.93 11.27
CA ALA A 312 -19.48 -9.34 11.14
C ALA A 312 -19.65 -10.79 10.67
N ALA A 313 -18.72 -11.28 9.84
CA ALA A 313 -18.70 -12.67 9.37
C ALA A 313 -18.12 -13.65 10.41
N GLY A 314 -17.54 -13.17 11.52
CA GLY A 314 -16.86 -14.01 12.51
C GLY A 314 -15.57 -14.66 11.99
N ALA A 315 -14.97 -14.11 10.93
CA ALA A 315 -13.77 -14.64 10.29
C ALA A 315 -12.49 -14.28 11.09
N GLY A 316 -12.37 -14.81 12.31
CA GLY A 316 -11.37 -14.40 13.31
C GLY A 316 -9.93 -14.43 12.82
N THR A 317 -9.54 -15.44 12.04
CA THR A 317 -8.18 -15.55 11.49
C THR A 317 -7.87 -14.43 10.49
N ALA A 318 -8.76 -14.20 9.54
CA ALA A 318 -8.62 -13.14 8.55
C ALA A 318 -8.73 -11.75 9.19
N LEU A 319 -9.60 -11.60 10.19
CA LEU A 319 -9.75 -10.36 10.95
C LEU A 319 -8.46 -9.97 11.68
N ALA A 320 -7.78 -10.93 12.34
CA ALA A 320 -6.53 -10.65 13.04
C ALA A 320 -5.44 -10.17 12.06
N GLU A 321 -5.31 -10.78 10.89
CA GLU A 321 -4.37 -10.36 9.85
C GLU A 321 -4.73 -8.99 9.26
N ALA A 322 -6.01 -8.76 8.98
CA ALA A 322 -6.50 -7.48 8.47
C ALA A 322 -6.26 -6.34 9.46
N LEU A 323 -6.51 -6.55 10.75
CA LEU A 323 -6.22 -5.59 11.81
C LEU A 323 -4.73 -5.29 11.94
N LEU A 324 -3.88 -6.32 11.86
CA LEU A 324 -2.42 -6.16 11.90
C LEU A 324 -1.93 -5.35 10.69
N LEU A 325 -2.44 -5.66 9.49
CA LEU A 325 -2.11 -4.93 8.28
C LEU A 325 -2.62 -3.48 8.35
N LEU A 326 -3.85 -3.25 8.85
CA LEU A 326 -4.41 -1.93 9.05
C LEU A 326 -3.57 -1.10 10.03
N ALA A 327 -3.19 -1.67 11.17
CA ALA A 327 -2.32 -1.02 12.15
C ALA A 327 -0.98 -0.57 11.54
N ARG A 328 -0.35 -1.44 10.74
CA ARG A 328 0.87 -1.12 10.01
C ARG A 328 0.66 0.04 9.03
N VAL A 329 -0.42 0.02 8.30
CA VAL A 329 -0.79 1.08 7.35
C VAL A 329 -1.06 2.40 8.06
N GLU A 330 -1.79 2.40 9.16
CA GLU A 330 -2.09 3.58 9.97
C GLU A 330 -0.83 4.23 10.53
N LEU A 331 0.11 3.42 11.02
CA LEU A 331 1.41 3.91 11.47
C LEU A 331 2.20 4.56 10.32
N ARG A 332 2.21 3.94 9.14
CA ARG A 332 2.89 4.46 7.94
C ARG A 332 2.22 5.71 7.37
N THR A 333 0.93 5.89 7.58
CA THR A 333 0.19 7.09 7.16
C THR A 333 0.21 8.20 8.22
N GLY A 334 0.91 7.99 9.34
CA GLY A 334 1.12 9.01 10.37
C GLY A 334 -0.03 9.13 11.38
N ASP A 335 -0.78 8.06 11.60
CA ASP A 335 -1.86 8.00 12.58
C ASP A 335 -1.57 6.97 13.70
N PRO A 336 -0.64 7.28 14.62
CA PRO A 336 -0.21 6.34 15.65
C PRO A 336 -1.30 5.98 16.66
N ARG A 337 -2.32 6.85 16.83
CA ARG A 337 -3.46 6.54 17.72
C ARG A 337 -4.28 5.39 17.15
N ARG A 338 -4.71 5.51 15.89
CA ARG A 338 -5.43 4.43 15.23
C ARG A 338 -4.59 3.17 15.06
N ALA A 339 -3.31 3.32 14.76
CA ALA A 339 -2.39 2.18 14.70
C ALA A 339 -2.40 1.36 16.00
N ARG A 340 -2.42 2.04 17.16
CA ARG A 340 -2.55 1.38 18.46
C ARG A 340 -3.92 0.72 18.63
N GLU A 341 -5.00 1.44 18.27
CA GLU A 341 -6.39 0.94 18.37
C GLU A 341 -6.61 -0.32 17.51
N SER A 342 -5.95 -0.44 16.37
CA SER A 342 -6.00 -1.62 15.50
C SER A 342 -5.02 -2.73 15.93
N ALA A 343 -3.83 -2.38 16.44
CA ALA A 343 -2.81 -3.36 16.84
C ALA A 343 -3.16 -4.10 18.14
N GLU A 344 -3.79 -3.43 19.12
CA GLU A 344 -4.18 -4.06 20.39
C GLU A 344 -5.15 -5.25 20.21
N PRO A 345 -6.25 -5.14 19.45
CA PRO A 345 -7.10 -6.31 19.18
C PRO A 345 -6.39 -7.34 18.30
N ALA A 346 -5.58 -6.94 17.33
CA ALA A 346 -4.80 -7.88 16.51
C ALA A 346 -3.87 -8.73 17.38
N ALA A 347 -3.11 -8.12 18.31
CA ALA A 347 -2.23 -8.83 19.23
C ALA A 347 -2.97 -9.84 20.12
N ARG A 348 -4.14 -9.46 20.63
CA ARG A 348 -4.98 -10.36 21.46
C ARG A 348 -5.48 -11.57 20.66
N GLU A 349 -5.99 -11.33 19.45
CA GLU A 349 -6.48 -12.39 18.58
C GLU A 349 -5.35 -13.33 18.13
N LEU A 350 -4.20 -12.79 17.75
CA LEU A 350 -3.03 -13.57 17.38
C LEU A 350 -2.54 -14.45 18.55
N ALA A 351 -2.53 -13.91 19.77
CA ALA A 351 -2.17 -14.66 20.97
C ALA A 351 -3.19 -15.77 21.26
N ALA A 352 -4.50 -15.48 21.19
CA ALA A 352 -5.56 -16.47 21.39
C ALA A 352 -5.51 -17.61 20.35
N GLN A 353 -5.07 -17.30 19.14
CA GLN A 353 -4.90 -18.26 18.04
C GLN A 353 -3.54 -18.99 18.09
N GLY A 354 -2.65 -18.69 19.05
CA GLY A 354 -1.32 -19.28 19.15
C GLY A 354 -0.37 -18.90 18.00
N ARG A 355 -0.60 -17.78 17.32
CA ARG A 355 0.17 -17.33 16.15
C ARG A 355 1.44 -16.56 16.56
N THR A 356 2.37 -17.26 17.16
CA THR A 356 3.58 -16.70 17.80
C THR A 356 4.52 -15.98 16.83
N VAL A 357 4.50 -16.31 15.55
CA VAL A 357 5.34 -15.67 14.52
C VAL A 357 4.89 -14.22 14.24
N LEU A 358 3.61 -13.91 14.35
CA LEU A 358 3.07 -12.59 14.08
C LEU A 358 2.96 -11.69 15.32
N ALA A 359 3.00 -12.26 16.51
CA ALA A 359 2.92 -11.50 17.76
C ALA A 359 4.00 -10.41 17.87
N PRO A 360 5.31 -10.67 17.60
CA PRO A 360 6.34 -9.62 17.64
C PRO A 360 6.12 -8.49 16.64
N VAL A 361 5.40 -8.75 15.54
CA VAL A 361 5.07 -7.71 14.56
C VAL A 361 4.01 -6.75 15.12
N ALA A 362 3.03 -7.28 15.85
CA ALA A 362 2.05 -6.44 16.54
C ALA A 362 2.71 -5.61 17.66
N ASP A 363 3.62 -6.21 18.43
CA ASP A 363 4.37 -5.52 19.48
C ASP A 363 5.24 -4.39 18.92
N GLU A 364 5.89 -4.60 17.78
CA GLU A 364 6.68 -3.57 17.09
C GLU A 364 5.83 -2.36 16.75
N ILE A 365 4.62 -2.58 16.20
CA ILE A 365 3.70 -1.50 15.85
C ILE A 365 3.27 -0.75 17.12
N LEU A 366 2.94 -1.45 18.19
CA LEU A 366 2.58 -0.84 19.47
C LEU A 366 3.70 0.00 20.06
N LEU A 367 4.96 -0.48 20.02
CA LEU A 367 6.12 0.25 20.48
C LEU A 367 6.39 1.52 19.66
N ARG A 368 6.24 1.46 18.33
CA ARG A 368 6.36 2.65 17.48
C ARG A 368 5.22 3.64 17.71
N ALA A 369 4.00 3.14 17.86
CA ALA A 369 2.84 3.98 18.18
C ALA A 369 3.04 4.68 19.55
N ARG A 370 3.52 3.95 20.55
CA ARG A 370 3.88 4.51 21.87
C ARG A 370 4.94 5.59 21.75
N LEU A 371 6.03 5.34 21.02
CA LEU A 371 7.10 6.34 20.80
C LEU A 371 6.57 7.62 20.13
N ALA A 372 5.59 7.50 19.24
CA ALA A 372 5.01 8.64 18.53
C ALA A 372 4.01 9.44 19.38
N LEU A 373 3.38 8.80 20.37
CA LEU A 373 2.32 9.40 21.19
C LEU A 373 2.83 9.96 22.53
N ASP A 374 3.84 9.30 23.11
CA ASP A 374 4.31 9.57 24.45
C ASP A 374 5.81 9.93 24.46
N PRO A 375 6.26 10.75 25.41
CA PRO A 375 7.68 10.96 25.62
C PRO A 375 8.40 9.63 25.90
N PRO A 376 9.60 9.39 25.34
CA PRO A 376 10.31 8.14 25.54
C PRO A 376 10.72 7.95 27.00
N SER A 377 10.38 6.81 27.59
CA SER A 377 10.85 6.40 28.91
C SER A 377 12.22 5.74 28.82
N ALA A 378 12.96 5.73 29.92
CA ALA A 378 14.29 5.11 29.98
C ALA A 378 14.28 3.58 29.67
N GLU A 379 13.16 2.91 29.89
CA GLU A 379 12.99 1.47 29.65
C GLU A 379 12.63 1.16 28.17
N LEU A 380 12.16 2.15 27.42
CA LEU A 380 11.66 1.93 26.06
C LEU A 380 12.72 1.31 25.12
N PRO A 381 14.00 1.77 25.10
CA PRO A 381 15.02 1.14 24.25
C PRO A 381 15.22 -0.34 24.55
N ALA A 382 15.28 -0.73 25.83
CA ALA A 382 15.43 -2.14 26.22
C ALA A 382 14.22 -2.98 25.76
N THR A 383 13.00 -2.47 25.90
CA THR A 383 11.79 -3.15 25.42
C THR A 383 11.81 -3.30 23.89
N MET A 384 12.25 -2.27 23.17
CA MET A 384 12.41 -2.33 21.71
C MET A 384 13.44 -3.38 21.29
N LEU A 385 14.56 -3.50 22.00
CA LEU A 385 15.59 -4.49 21.71
C LEU A 385 15.10 -5.92 21.96
N SER A 386 14.36 -6.15 23.06
CA SER A 386 13.73 -7.45 23.32
C SER A 386 12.72 -7.84 22.21
N CYS A 387 11.90 -6.89 21.76
CA CYS A 387 11.00 -7.11 20.63
C CYS A 387 11.78 -7.39 19.32
N ALA A 388 12.89 -6.69 19.09
CA ALA A 388 13.75 -6.92 17.94
C ALA A 388 14.38 -8.33 17.94
N ASP A 389 14.76 -8.86 19.12
CA ASP A 389 15.22 -10.24 19.25
C ASP A 389 14.12 -11.25 18.90
N ALA A 390 12.89 -11.00 19.36
CA ALA A 390 11.74 -11.82 19.00
C ALA A 390 11.40 -11.76 17.50
N LEU A 391 11.54 -10.60 16.88
CA LEU A 391 11.39 -10.44 15.42
C LEU A 391 12.46 -11.22 14.64
N ASP A 392 13.72 -11.19 15.09
CA ASP A 392 14.80 -11.99 14.48
C ASP A 392 14.49 -13.48 14.57
N ALA A 393 14.05 -13.97 15.73
CA ALA A 393 13.66 -15.35 15.97
C ALA A 393 12.45 -15.77 15.10
N ALA A 394 11.55 -14.84 14.81
CA ALA A 394 10.39 -15.04 13.94
C ALA A 394 10.70 -14.87 12.42
N GLY A 395 11.96 -14.59 12.05
CA GLY A 395 12.38 -14.43 10.64
C GLY A 395 12.16 -13.04 10.06
N HIS A 396 11.82 -12.03 10.88
CA HIS A 396 11.58 -10.65 10.45
C HIS A 396 12.83 -9.76 10.60
N GLY A 397 13.98 -10.18 10.06
CA GLY A 397 15.29 -9.55 10.28
C GLY A 397 15.38 -8.08 9.85
N ASP A 398 14.72 -7.69 8.76
CA ASP A 398 14.72 -6.29 8.31
C ASP A 398 13.94 -5.39 9.28
N THR A 399 12.81 -5.86 9.79
CA THR A 399 11.99 -5.15 10.78
C THR A 399 12.74 -5.04 12.11
N SER A 400 13.41 -6.12 12.53
CA SER A 400 14.30 -6.13 13.69
C SER A 400 15.40 -5.09 13.57
N ALA A 401 16.13 -5.07 12.44
CA ALA A 401 17.20 -4.11 12.22
C ALA A 401 16.71 -2.65 12.28
N ALA A 402 15.54 -2.38 11.69
CA ALA A 402 14.92 -1.06 11.75
C ALA A 402 14.48 -0.68 13.17
N LEU A 403 13.98 -1.63 13.96
CA LEU A 403 13.59 -1.37 15.35
C LEU A 403 14.81 -1.14 16.25
N ARG A 404 15.90 -1.90 16.06
CA ARG A 404 17.18 -1.66 16.77
C ARG A 404 17.77 -0.29 16.47
N LEU A 405 17.67 0.15 15.20
CA LEU A 405 18.10 1.50 14.84
C LEU A 405 17.28 2.57 15.57
N THR A 406 15.96 2.39 15.63
CA THR A 406 15.07 3.29 16.39
C THR A 406 15.41 3.28 17.88
N ALA A 407 15.68 2.11 18.48
CA ALA A 407 16.10 2.00 19.86
C ALA A 407 17.41 2.78 20.14
N ALA A 408 18.40 2.68 19.23
CA ALA A 408 19.64 3.43 19.32
C ALA A 408 19.40 4.96 19.23
N GLU A 409 18.53 5.42 18.34
CA GLU A 409 18.15 6.83 18.21
C GLU A 409 17.45 7.34 19.49
N VAL A 410 16.56 6.55 20.08
CA VAL A 410 15.91 6.86 21.37
C VAL A 410 16.93 6.94 22.49
N SER A 411 17.86 5.97 22.59
CA SER A 411 18.96 5.98 23.57
C SER A 411 19.82 7.25 23.46
N LEU A 412 20.14 7.68 22.22
CA LEU A 412 20.85 8.96 22.01
C LEU A 412 20.04 10.15 22.52
N GLY A 413 18.73 10.17 22.28
CA GLY A 413 17.82 11.21 22.77
C GLY A 413 17.73 11.26 24.29
N LEU A 414 17.85 10.11 24.96
CA LEU A 414 17.89 9.98 26.42
C LEU A 414 19.28 10.22 27.05
N GLY A 415 20.31 10.41 26.20
CA GLY A 415 21.71 10.64 26.66
C GLY A 415 22.52 9.38 26.91
N ASP A 416 21.95 8.20 26.65
CA ASP A 416 22.68 6.91 26.75
C ASP A 416 23.44 6.62 25.45
N ARG A 417 24.53 7.34 25.32
CA ARG A 417 25.43 7.23 24.17
C ARG A 417 26.13 5.87 24.05
N PRO A 418 26.61 5.24 25.15
CA PRO A 418 27.29 3.95 25.06
C PRO A 418 26.41 2.84 24.45
N SER A 419 25.20 2.67 24.97
CA SER A 419 24.24 1.68 24.46
C SER A 419 23.86 1.95 22.98
N ALA A 420 23.69 3.22 22.61
CA ALA A 420 23.44 3.58 21.23
C ALA A 420 24.60 3.25 20.29
N GLU A 421 25.86 3.58 20.68
CA GLU A 421 27.05 3.28 19.88
C GLU A 421 27.24 1.78 19.67
N GLU A 422 26.94 0.96 20.68
CA GLU A 422 26.98 -0.51 20.59
C GLU A 422 25.97 -1.02 19.52
N GLN A 423 24.71 -0.61 19.62
CA GLN A 423 23.68 -1.03 18.66
C GLN A 423 23.97 -0.53 17.25
N LEU A 424 24.41 0.70 17.10
CA LEU A 424 24.80 1.25 15.80
C LEU A 424 25.99 0.50 15.17
N ALA A 425 26.99 0.09 15.97
CA ALA A 425 28.12 -0.68 15.50
C ALA A 425 27.72 -2.08 15.01
N LEU A 426 26.74 -2.72 15.67
CA LEU A 426 26.16 -3.98 15.22
C LEU A 426 25.42 -3.85 13.88
N LEU A 427 24.72 -2.72 13.66
CA LEU A 427 23.97 -2.45 12.46
C LEU A 427 24.84 -1.98 11.28
N ALA A 428 25.95 -1.27 11.52
CA ALA A 428 26.83 -0.69 10.50
C ALA A 428 27.66 -1.74 9.70
N ARG A 429 27.32 -3.02 9.82
CA ARG A 429 27.98 -4.12 9.08
C ARG A 429 27.58 -4.13 7.62
N PRO A 430 28.49 -4.43 6.69
CA PRO A 430 28.17 -4.54 5.27
C PRO A 430 27.03 -5.54 5.00
N GLY A 431 26.13 -5.23 4.06
CA GLY A 431 25.04 -6.12 3.62
C GLY A 431 23.67 -5.87 4.26
N ARG A 432 23.53 -4.87 5.13
CA ARG A 432 22.24 -4.48 5.74
C ARG A 432 21.58 -3.25 5.10
N GLY A 433 21.94 -2.92 3.86
CA GLY A 433 21.27 -1.90 3.06
C GLY A 433 21.23 -0.51 3.71
N VAL A 434 20.11 0.17 3.51
CA VAL A 434 19.89 1.56 3.97
C VAL A 434 20.07 1.72 5.50
N VAL A 435 19.64 0.72 6.29
CA VAL A 435 19.77 0.74 7.77
C VAL A 435 21.26 0.80 8.19
N ALA A 436 22.12 0.02 7.53
CA ALA A 436 23.56 0.02 7.82
C ALA A 436 24.21 1.37 7.48
N LEU A 437 23.79 1.99 6.39
CA LEU A 437 24.29 3.30 5.98
C LEU A 437 23.82 4.41 6.91
N GLN A 438 22.59 4.31 7.44
CA GLN A 438 22.09 5.24 8.46
C GLN A 438 22.84 5.08 9.79
N ALA A 439 23.05 3.84 10.25
CA ALA A 439 23.85 3.57 11.43
C ALA A 439 25.31 4.09 11.29
N THR A 440 25.90 3.87 10.11
CA THR A 440 27.25 4.40 9.80
C THR A 440 27.28 5.92 9.83
N ALA A 441 26.26 6.57 9.27
CA ALA A 441 26.17 8.04 9.26
C ALA A 441 26.07 8.61 10.69
N LEU A 442 25.26 7.98 11.55
CA LEU A 442 25.15 8.35 12.96
C LEU A 442 26.46 8.17 13.72
N LEU A 443 27.12 7.02 13.58
CA LEU A 443 28.43 6.75 14.21
C LEU A 443 29.51 7.76 13.79
N ARG A 444 29.61 8.04 12.48
CA ARG A 444 30.54 9.06 11.97
C ARG A 444 30.24 10.44 12.53
N SER A 445 28.96 10.79 12.65
CA SER A 445 28.56 12.07 13.26
C SER A 445 28.92 12.13 14.74
N LEU A 446 28.72 11.07 15.52
CA LEU A 446 29.11 10.97 16.94
C LEU A 446 30.61 11.08 17.13
N ALA A 447 31.40 10.54 16.19
CA ALA A 447 32.85 10.66 16.15
C ALA A 447 33.36 12.03 15.65
N GLY A 448 32.45 12.96 15.23
CA GLY A 448 32.82 14.27 14.68
C GLY A 448 33.27 14.25 13.22
N ASP A 449 33.25 13.09 12.56
CA ASP A 449 33.58 12.93 11.15
C ASP A 449 32.42 13.34 10.24
N ARG A 450 32.27 14.64 10.06
CA ARG A 450 31.21 15.22 9.22
C ARG A 450 31.28 14.79 7.75
N LYS A 451 32.50 14.63 7.21
CA LYS A 451 32.70 14.22 5.81
C LYS A 451 32.25 12.77 5.61
N GLY A 452 32.66 11.88 6.51
CA GLY A 452 32.23 10.48 6.51
C GLY A 452 30.74 10.33 6.72
N ALA A 453 30.13 11.13 7.62
CA ALA A 453 28.69 11.13 7.83
C ALA A 453 27.92 11.53 6.53
N PHE A 454 28.32 12.62 5.87
CA PHE A 454 27.74 13.01 4.58
C PHE A 454 27.92 11.93 3.50
N ALA A 455 29.09 11.30 3.44
CA ALA A 455 29.35 10.25 2.46
C ALA A 455 28.41 9.03 2.67
N ALA A 456 28.21 8.63 3.94
CA ALA A 456 27.31 7.53 4.29
C ALA A 456 25.85 7.85 3.93
N VAL A 457 25.40 9.07 4.23
CA VAL A 457 24.03 9.51 3.87
C VAL A 457 23.85 9.54 2.37
N LEU A 458 24.81 10.06 1.60
CA LEU A 458 24.75 10.08 0.13
C LEU A 458 24.70 8.67 -0.46
N ALA A 459 25.48 7.73 0.09
CA ALA A 459 25.44 6.33 -0.30
C ALA A 459 24.05 5.71 -0.04
N GLY A 460 23.47 5.98 1.16
CA GLY A 460 22.13 5.48 1.49
C GLY A 460 21.04 6.05 0.59
N LEU A 461 21.07 7.34 0.29
CA LEU A 461 20.12 7.95 -0.65
C LEU A 461 20.31 7.42 -2.09
N ALA A 462 21.54 7.11 -2.49
CA ALA A 462 21.79 6.50 -3.80
C ALA A 462 21.21 5.08 -3.86
N GLU A 463 21.32 4.30 -2.79
CA GLU A 463 20.72 2.96 -2.68
C GLU A 463 19.19 3.02 -2.73
N VAL A 464 18.55 3.91 -1.94
CA VAL A 464 17.11 4.17 -2.02
C VAL A 464 16.72 4.56 -3.46
N GLY A 465 17.44 5.50 -4.07
CA GLY A 465 17.18 5.93 -5.44
C GLY A 465 17.40 4.84 -6.48
N ALA A 466 18.31 3.88 -6.25
CA ALA A 466 18.49 2.72 -7.12
C ALA A 466 17.28 1.78 -7.02
N GLY A 467 16.82 1.48 -5.80
CA GLY A 467 15.63 0.66 -5.57
C GLY A 467 14.35 1.29 -6.15
N THR A 468 14.18 2.60 -6.00
CA THR A 468 12.99 3.29 -6.51
C THR A 468 12.94 3.38 -8.03
N ARG A 469 14.09 3.39 -8.72
CA ARG A 469 14.15 3.42 -10.20
C ARG A 469 13.61 2.15 -10.86
N THR A 470 13.49 1.06 -10.13
CA THR A 470 12.89 -0.18 -10.64
C THR A 470 11.38 -0.07 -10.86
N PHE A 471 10.73 0.91 -10.24
CA PHE A 471 9.30 1.15 -10.39
C PHE A 471 9.04 2.13 -11.55
N GLU A 472 8.20 1.73 -12.48
CA GLU A 472 7.77 2.60 -13.59
C GLU A 472 6.78 3.66 -13.10
N ASP A 473 5.91 3.32 -12.16
CA ASP A 473 4.88 4.19 -11.61
C ASP A 473 5.49 5.29 -10.70
N PRO A 474 5.23 6.58 -11.00
CA PRO A 474 5.74 7.70 -10.22
C PRO A 474 5.24 7.74 -8.77
N ALA A 475 4.00 7.30 -8.52
CA ALA A 475 3.42 7.28 -7.17
C ALA A 475 4.09 6.21 -6.31
N ILE A 476 4.29 5.02 -6.88
CA ILE A 476 5.04 3.94 -6.22
C ILE A 476 6.46 4.41 -5.88
N ARG A 477 7.15 5.06 -6.84
CA ARG A 477 8.49 5.62 -6.58
C ARG A 477 8.51 6.63 -5.45
N ALA A 478 7.56 7.56 -5.43
CA ALA A 478 7.49 8.60 -4.39
C ALA A 478 7.28 7.99 -3.00
N HIS A 479 6.44 6.97 -2.90
CA HIS A 479 6.20 6.29 -1.63
C HIS A 479 7.34 5.35 -1.22
N ALA A 480 7.95 4.62 -2.16
CA ALA A 480 9.10 3.77 -1.91
C ALA A 480 10.31 4.58 -1.40
N ALA A 481 10.48 5.79 -1.91
CA ALA A 481 11.52 6.70 -1.48
C ALA A 481 11.43 7.10 0.00
N ARG A 482 10.26 6.96 0.66
CA ARG A 482 10.10 7.27 2.09
C ARG A 482 11.04 6.47 3.01
N ALA A 483 11.50 5.32 2.58
CA ALA A 483 12.51 4.57 3.30
C ALA A 483 13.82 5.38 3.54
N GLY A 484 14.09 6.36 2.68
CA GLY A 484 15.22 7.28 2.82
C GLY A 484 14.92 8.55 3.63
N GLU A 485 13.68 8.77 4.08
CA GLU A 485 13.28 10.01 4.78
C GLU A 485 14.11 10.30 6.04
N PRO A 486 14.42 9.33 6.93
CA PRO A 486 15.29 9.57 8.08
C PRO A 486 16.71 9.98 7.67
N LEU A 487 17.28 9.34 6.66
CA LEU A 487 18.59 9.72 6.10
C LEU A 487 18.57 11.13 5.49
N ALA A 488 17.51 11.47 4.77
CA ALA A 488 17.35 12.80 4.18
C ALA A 488 17.25 13.88 5.25
N GLY A 489 16.47 13.63 6.30
CA GLY A 489 16.33 14.51 7.45
C GLY A 489 17.68 14.73 8.17
N PHE A 490 18.41 13.65 8.41
CA PHE A 490 19.74 13.72 9.01
C PHE A 490 20.74 14.51 8.15
N GLY A 491 20.74 14.28 6.83
CA GLY A 491 21.58 15.03 5.91
C GLY A 491 21.21 16.50 5.79
N LEU A 492 19.91 16.83 5.86
CA LEU A 492 19.45 18.22 5.93
C LEU A 492 19.96 18.88 7.21
N ALA A 493 19.91 18.21 8.37
CA ALA A 493 20.44 18.71 9.62
C ALA A 493 21.96 19.02 9.52
N LEU A 494 22.72 18.13 8.86
CA LEU A 494 24.13 18.36 8.58
C LEU A 494 24.34 19.58 7.65
N ALA A 495 23.51 19.74 6.62
CA ALA A 495 23.56 20.86 5.69
C ALA A 495 23.24 22.19 6.38
N MET A 496 22.21 22.21 7.23
CA MET A 496 21.80 23.39 8.03
C MET A 496 22.91 23.88 8.96
N ARG A 497 23.66 22.97 9.58
CA ARG A 497 24.83 23.33 10.44
C ARG A 497 25.94 24.04 9.68
N THR A 498 25.96 24.01 8.34
CA THR A 498 26.93 24.78 7.55
C THR A 498 26.56 26.27 7.44
N GLY A 499 25.30 26.66 7.69
CA GLY A 499 24.79 28.02 7.52
C GLY A 499 24.77 28.50 6.06
N ARG A 500 25.06 27.64 5.07
CA ARG A 500 25.23 28.02 3.67
C ARG A 500 24.00 27.64 2.86
N GLY A 501 23.21 28.61 2.37
CA GLY A 501 22.00 28.38 1.58
C GLY A 501 22.22 27.48 0.36
N ARG A 502 23.38 27.60 -0.32
CA ARG A 502 23.72 26.72 -1.46
C ARG A 502 23.84 25.23 -1.06
N THR A 503 24.32 24.95 0.16
CA THR A 503 24.45 23.58 0.65
C THR A 503 23.08 23.00 1.00
N VAL A 504 22.23 23.81 1.63
CA VAL A 504 20.84 23.41 1.97
C VAL A 504 20.03 23.17 0.70
N LEU A 505 20.10 24.06 -0.28
CA LEU A 505 19.46 23.90 -1.59
C LEU A 505 19.89 22.58 -2.28
N ALA A 506 21.21 22.39 -2.40
CA ALA A 506 21.73 21.20 -3.05
C ALA A 506 21.32 19.90 -2.33
N TRP A 507 21.14 19.96 -1.00
CA TRP A 507 20.67 18.82 -0.22
C TRP A 507 19.18 18.56 -0.42
N ALA A 508 18.34 19.57 -0.32
CA ALA A 508 16.89 19.47 -0.53
C ALA A 508 16.58 18.95 -1.94
N GLU A 509 17.26 19.50 -2.96
CA GLU A 509 17.08 19.07 -4.34
C GLU A 509 17.51 17.61 -4.58
N ARG A 510 18.57 17.12 -3.89
CA ARG A 510 18.93 15.70 -3.96
C ARG A 510 17.84 14.80 -3.43
N TRP A 511 17.27 15.16 -2.29
CA TRP A 511 16.17 14.43 -1.71
C TRP A 511 14.95 14.42 -2.65
N ARG A 512 14.57 15.58 -3.16
CA ARG A 512 13.46 15.72 -4.12
C ARG A 512 13.70 14.94 -5.41
N ALA A 513 14.94 14.80 -5.86
CA ALA A 513 15.29 13.97 -7.02
C ALA A 513 15.11 12.48 -6.76
N VAL A 514 15.38 12.00 -5.54
CA VAL A 514 15.14 10.59 -5.14
C VAL A 514 13.64 10.28 -5.16
N THR A 515 12.80 11.23 -4.74
CA THR A 515 11.35 11.08 -4.64
C THR A 515 10.60 11.43 -5.92
N GLY A 516 11.18 12.26 -6.79
CA GLY A 516 10.51 12.93 -7.92
C GLY A 516 10.56 12.19 -9.26
N GLY A 517 11.29 11.07 -9.36
CA GLY A 517 11.24 10.24 -10.56
C GLY A 517 12.51 10.17 -11.43
N ALA A 518 12.48 9.26 -12.40
CA ALA A 518 13.58 8.97 -13.30
C ALA A 518 13.89 10.18 -14.22
N GLY A 519 15.17 10.49 -14.36
CA GLY A 519 15.67 11.48 -15.31
C GLY A 519 15.92 12.89 -14.74
N LEU A 520 15.55 13.17 -13.49
CA LEU A 520 15.95 14.41 -12.86
C LEU A 520 17.40 14.34 -12.38
N PRO A 521 18.23 15.37 -12.62
CA PRO A 521 19.58 15.42 -12.06
C PRO A 521 19.49 15.48 -10.53
N LEU A 522 20.40 14.79 -9.83
CA LEU A 522 20.48 14.72 -8.36
C LEU A 522 20.54 16.10 -7.66
N ALA A 523 20.99 17.13 -8.35
CA ALA A 523 20.80 18.54 -8.04
C ALA A 523 21.02 19.35 -9.30
N PRO A 524 20.23 20.39 -9.59
CA PRO A 524 20.51 21.27 -10.70
C PRO A 524 21.81 22.03 -10.42
N GLY A 525 22.65 22.17 -11.45
CA GLY A 525 23.80 23.07 -11.32
C GLY A 525 23.34 24.48 -10.99
N LEU A 526 23.85 25.04 -9.90
CA LEU A 526 23.43 26.39 -9.42
C LEU A 526 23.60 27.48 -10.50
N ALA A 527 24.62 27.36 -11.34
CA ALA A 527 24.84 28.28 -12.46
C ALA A 527 23.73 28.17 -13.52
N ALA A 528 23.34 26.95 -13.88
CA ALA A 528 22.26 26.71 -14.84
C ALA A 528 20.90 27.18 -14.29
N LEU A 529 20.65 26.91 -13.00
CA LEU A 529 19.44 27.39 -12.32
C LEU A 529 19.35 28.92 -12.33
N ARG A 530 20.42 29.60 -11.96
CA ARG A 530 20.50 31.06 -11.96
C ARG A 530 20.32 31.65 -13.37
N ALA A 531 20.92 31.07 -14.37
CA ALA A 531 20.77 31.50 -15.76
C ALA A 531 19.33 31.34 -16.25
N ALA A 532 18.66 30.22 -15.88
CA ALA A 532 17.29 29.94 -16.26
C ALA A 532 16.27 30.83 -15.54
N LEU A 533 16.52 31.24 -14.30
CA LEU A 533 15.65 32.14 -13.54
C LEU A 533 15.52 33.53 -14.17
N GLY A 534 16.58 34.05 -14.81
CA GLY A 534 16.54 35.41 -15.36
C GLY A 534 16.21 36.42 -14.26
N GLU A 535 15.08 37.12 -14.40
CA GLU A 535 14.56 38.05 -13.39
C GLU A 535 13.74 37.38 -12.30
N SER A 536 13.27 36.19 -12.51
CA SER A 536 12.46 35.43 -11.53
C SER A 536 13.26 35.06 -10.27
N ILE A 537 12.55 34.83 -9.19
CA ILE A 537 13.15 34.31 -7.95
C ILE A 537 12.57 32.93 -7.64
N LEU A 538 13.46 31.98 -7.37
CA LEU A 538 13.05 30.72 -6.79
C LEU A 538 13.08 30.83 -5.26
N VAL A 539 11.99 30.40 -4.63
CA VAL A 539 11.89 30.26 -3.16
C VAL A 539 11.57 28.80 -2.86
N GLU A 540 12.54 28.09 -2.32
CA GLU A 540 12.40 26.73 -1.88
C GLU A 540 12.22 26.67 -0.36
N PHE A 541 11.15 26.02 0.08
CA PHE A 541 10.84 25.81 1.48
C PHE A 541 11.29 24.40 1.91
N VAL A 542 11.91 24.33 3.09
CA VAL A 542 12.31 23.07 3.73
C VAL A 542 11.93 23.11 5.21
N ARG A 543 11.61 21.94 5.77
CA ARG A 543 11.31 21.77 7.20
C ARG A 543 12.55 21.25 7.92
N HIS A 544 12.91 21.87 9.04
CA HIS A 544 14.03 21.44 9.85
C HIS A 544 13.76 21.69 11.34
N GLU A 545 13.83 20.66 12.15
CA GLU A 545 13.63 20.74 13.62
C GLU A 545 12.36 21.50 14.04
N GLY A 546 11.25 21.23 13.35
CA GLY A 546 9.96 21.87 13.61
C GLY A 546 9.80 23.26 13.00
N ASP A 547 10.85 23.85 12.45
CA ASP A 547 10.78 25.16 11.80
C ASP A 547 10.69 25.07 10.27
N LEU A 548 10.09 26.12 9.70
CA LEU A 548 10.13 26.38 8.27
C LEU A 548 11.35 27.22 7.93
N VAL A 549 12.05 26.84 6.90
CA VAL A 549 13.23 27.52 6.37
C VAL A 549 13.03 27.81 4.90
N ALA A 550 13.37 28.99 4.42
CA ALA A 550 13.35 29.36 3.02
C ALA A 550 14.76 29.52 2.45
N VAL A 551 14.97 28.96 1.26
CA VAL A 551 16.15 29.21 0.43
C VAL A 551 15.71 30.00 -0.79
N ALA A 552 16.04 31.30 -0.82
CA ALA A 552 15.74 32.17 -1.96
C ALA A 552 16.94 32.22 -2.91
N VAL A 553 16.71 31.93 -4.18
CA VAL A 553 17.72 31.93 -5.26
C VAL A 553 17.36 33.02 -6.25
N THR A 554 18.28 33.94 -6.47
CA THR A 554 18.24 34.91 -7.54
C THR A 554 19.38 34.68 -8.51
N ARG A 555 19.41 35.40 -9.63
CA ARG A 555 20.54 35.39 -10.57
C ARG A 555 21.90 35.60 -9.87
N GLU A 556 21.96 36.43 -8.81
CA GLU A 556 23.17 36.88 -8.17
C GLU A 556 23.56 36.07 -6.92
N ARG A 557 22.59 35.66 -6.12
CA ARG A 557 22.88 35.07 -4.80
C ARG A 557 21.87 34.03 -4.35
N VAL A 558 22.29 33.26 -3.34
CA VAL A 558 21.45 32.31 -2.59
C VAL A 558 21.36 32.85 -1.16
N THR A 559 20.13 32.93 -0.65
CA THR A 559 19.85 33.42 0.70
C THR A 559 19.12 32.34 1.48
N LEU A 560 19.60 32.05 2.69
CA LEU A 560 18.95 31.17 3.66
C LEU A 560 18.27 32.01 4.72
N ARG A 561 17.01 31.71 5.06
CA ARG A 561 16.25 32.39 6.12
C ARG A 561 15.41 31.37 6.91
N ARG A 562 15.51 31.39 8.22
CA ARG A 562 14.59 30.70 9.14
C ARG A 562 13.34 31.59 9.25
N LEU A 563 12.17 31.00 9.07
CA LEU A 563 10.90 31.75 9.04
C LEU A 563 10.12 31.59 10.36
N GLY A 564 10.36 30.50 11.10
CA GLY A 564 9.73 30.21 12.38
C GLY A 564 9.02 28.84 12.38
N PRO A 565 8.19 28.57 13.39
CA PRO A 565 7.56 27.25 13.57
C PRO A 565 6.66 26.86 12.40
N PHE A 566 6.92 25.70 11.80
CA PHE A 566 6.09 25.17 10.72
C PHE A 566 4.64 24.89 11.12
N PRO A 567 4.32 24.44 12.36
CA PRO A 567 2.93 24.27 12.79
C PRO A 567 2.08 25.54 12.66
N ALA A 568 2.63 26.70 12.95
CA ALA A 568 1.92 27.99 12.81
C ALA A 568 1.55 28.28 11.35
N VAL A 569 2.46 27.99 10.42
CA VAL A 569 2.21 28.14 8.97
C VAL A 569 1.19 27.10 8.48
N ALA A 570 1.31 25.86 8.96
CA ALA A 570 0.38 24.78 8.61
C ALA A 570 -1.05 25.11 9.08
N GLU A 571 -1.20 25.56 10.32
CA GLU A 571 -2.48 25.96 10.87
C GLU A 571 -3.09 27.15 10.12
N ALA A 572 -2.30 28.20 9.83
CA ALA A 572 -2.75 29.35 9.05
C ALA A 572 -3.18 28.93 7.63
N THR A 573 -2.49 27.96 7.01
CA THR A 573 -2.88 27.43 5.70
C THR A 573 -4.23 26.70 5.76
N VAL A 574 -4.46 25.91 6.81
CA VAL A 574 -5.74 25.23 7.04
C VAL A 574 -6.86 26.23 7.27
N ARG A 575 -6.63 27.26 8.12
CA ARG A 575 -7.62 28.34 8.37
C ARG A 575 -8.00 29.09 7.10
N LEU A 576 -7.02 29.47 6.27
CA LEU A 576 -7.27 30.12 4.99
C LEU A 576 -8.17 29.25 4.09
N ARG A 577 -7.83 27.98 3.92
CA ARG A 577 -8.62 27.06 3.08
C ARG A 577 -10.02 26.82 3.63
N TYR A 578 -10.16 26.70 4.95
CA TYR A 578 -11.47 26.58 5.59
C TYR A 578 -12.31 27.83 5.36
N GLY A 579 -11.72 29.02 5.50
CA GLY A 579 -12.37 30.30 5.21
C GLY A 579 -12.89 30.35 3.77
N LEU A 580 -12.07 29.98 2.79
CA LEU A 580 -12.46 29.93 1.37
C LEU A 580 -13.60 28.96 1.10
N ARG A 581 -13.55 27.75 1.66
CA ARG A 581 -14.63 26.76 1.54
C ARG A 581 -15.93 27.27 2.17
N ARG A 582 -15.84 27.92 3.32
CA ARG A 582 -16.99 28.52 4.00
C ARG A 582 -17.60 29.66 3.17
N THR A 583 -16.79 30.53 2.58
CA THR A 583 -17.25 31.61 1.69
C THR A 583 -17.98 31.01 0.47
N HIS A 584 -17.43 29.95 -0.11
CA HIS A 584 -18.08 29.23 -1.22
C HIS A 584 -19.43 28.62 -0.80
N LEU A 585 -19.49 27.89 0.32
CA LEU A 585 -20.71 27.24 0.81
C LEU A 585 -21.82 28.22 1.21
N LEU A 586 -21.46 29.42 1.65
CA LEU A 586 -22.40 30.45 2.09
C LEU A 586 -22.69 31.49 1.00
N ASP A 587 -22.44 31.16 -0.27
CA ASP A 587 -22.69 32.06 -1.41
C ASP A 587 -22.10 33.45 -1.26
N GLY A 588 -20.87 33.56 -0.72
CA GLY A 588 -20.20 34.85 -0.49
C GLY A 588 -20.72 35.63 0.69
N ARG A 589 -21.63 35.12 1.50
CA ARG A 589 -22.15 35.78 2.71
C ARG A 589 -21.16 35.74 3.89
N ALA A 590 -20.13 34.88 3.82
CA ALA A 590 -19.04 34.91 4.79
C ALA A 590 -17.99 35.95 4.37
N PRO A 591 -17.28 36.59 5.32
CA PRO A 591 -16.19 37.49 5.00
C PRO A 591 -15.08 36.70 4.27
N GLU A 592 -14.47 37.40 3.28
CA GLU A 592 -13.30 36.85 2.62
C GLU A 592 -12.13 36.69 3.61
N PRO A 593 -11.34 35.59 3.52
CA PRO A 593 -10.27 35.28 4.46
C PRO A 593 -8.98 36.08 4.14
N GLY A 594 -9.14 37.42 3.94
CA GLY A 594 -8.03 38.32 3.64
C GLY A 594 -7.03 38.47 4.79
N ALA A 595 -7.51 38.40 6.03
CA ALA A 595 -6.66 38.45 7.22
C ALA A 595 -5.73 37.26 7.32
N GLU A 596 -6.25 36.04 7.04
CA GLU A 596 -5.51 34.77 7.02
C GLU A 596 -4.47 34.79 5.88
N ALA A 597 -4.83 35.29 4.71
CA ALA A 597 -3.91 35.47 3.60
C ALA A 597 -2.76 36.42 3.92
N ALA A 598 -3.05 37.58 4.56
CA ALA A 598 -2.05 38.53 5.00
C ALA A 598 -1.15 37.98 6.12
N GLU A 599 -1.70 37.16 7.03
CA GLU A 599 -0.91 36.48 8.05
C GLU A 599 0.07 35.49 7.40
N LEU A 600 -0.38 34.66 6.47
CA LEU A 600 0.47 33.72 5.73
C LEU A 600 1.55 34.42 4.94
N GLU A 601 1.21 35.54 4.25
CA GLU A 601 2.21 36.35 3.56
C GLU A 601 3.30 36.82 4.52
N ARG A 602 2.92 37.33 5.70
CA ARG A 602 3.86 37.77 6.71
C ARG A 602 4.75 36.64 7.21
N LEU A 603 4.21 35.48 7.48
CA LEU A 603 4.95 34.28 7.94
C LEU A 603 5.93 33.79 6.88
N LEU A 604 5.49 33.68 5.63
CA LEU A 604 6.26 33.06 4.54
C LEU A 604 7.27 34.03 3.91
N PHE A 605 6.86 35.29 3.70
CA PHE A 605 7.62 36.24 2.90
C PHE A 605 8.08 37.47 3.67
N GLY A 606 7.57 37.72 4.89
CA GLY A 606 7.99 38.89 5.68
C GLY A 606 9.50 39.05 5.75
N PRO A 607 10.28 38.02 6.14
CA PRO A 607 11.75 38.11 6.21
C PRO A 607 12.46 38.24 4.86
N LEU A 608 11.75 38.06 3.75
CA LEU A 608 12.27 38.08 2.39
C LEU A 608 11.76 39.25 1.54
N ARG A 609 10.69 39.91 1.97
CA ARG A 609 9.89 40.88 1.19
C ARG A 609 10.75 41.90 0.42
N HIS A 610 11.69 42.54 1.08
CA HIS A 610 12.59 43.52 0.47
C HIS A 610 13.50 42.95 -0.64
N ARG A 611 13.63 41.62 -0.73
CA ARG A 611 14.45 40.94 -1.73
C ARG A 611 13.63 40.42 -2.89
N LEU A 612 12.35 40.10 -2.64
CA LEU A 612 11.46 39.56 -3.65
C LEU A 612 11.00 40.65 -4.62
N GLY A 613 10.77 41.92 -4.13
CA GLY A 613 10.20 42.96 -4.97
C GLY A 613 8.95 42.50 -5.70
N ASP A 614 8.74 42.92 -6.95
CA ASP A 614 7.58 42.52 -7.76
C ASP A 614 7.94 41.47 -8.84
N ARG A 615 9.07 40.77 -8.67
CA ARG A 615 9.58 39.80 -9.63
C ARG A 615 8.76 38.52 -9.63
N PRO A 616 8.61 37.83 -10.79
CA PRO A 616 7.94 36.53 -10.85
C PRO A 616 8.55 35.53 -9.87
N LEU A 617 7.71 34.67 -9.30
CA LEU A 617 8.12 33.64 -8.32
C LEU A 617 8.02 32.23 -8.90
N VAL A 618 9.05 31.45 -8.59
CA VAL A 618 9.02 29.99 -8.69
C VAL A 618 9.09 29.48 -7.26
N ILE A 619 8.03 28.81 -6.82
CA ILE A 619 7.88 28.33 -5.45
C ILE A 619 8.03 26.82 -5.44
N VAL A 620 8.92 26.34 -4.56
CA VAL A 620 9.06 24.91 -4.26
C VAL A 620 8.56 24.69 -2.83
N PRO A 621 7.31 24.23 -2.66
CA PRO A 621 6.67 24.11 -1.37
C PRO A 621 7.11 22.89 -0.58
N THR A 622 6.70 22.80 0.69
CA THR A 622 6.87 21.65 1.59
C THR A 622 5.60 21.42 2.41
N GLY A 623 5.25 20.17 2.69
CA GLY A 623 4.12 19.79 3.54
C GLY A 623 2.80 20.44 3.08
N THR A 624 2.06 21.07 4.00
CA THR A 624 0.78 21.70 3.71
C THR A 624 0.84 22.84 2.69
N LEU A 625 2.03 23.41 2.44
CA LEU A 625 2.21 24.49 1.47
C LEU A 625 1.95 24.03 0.01
N HIS A 626 1.94 22.75 -0.27
CA HIS A 626 1.51 22.20 -1.57
C HIS A 626 0.04 22.51 -1.88
N THR A 627 -0.76 22.77 -0.85
CA THR A 627 -2.20 23.05 -0.97
C THR A 627 -2.56 24.50 -0.76
N LEU A 628 -1.55 25.40 -0.74
CA LEU A 628 -1.76 26.83 -0.57
C LEU A 628 -2.10 27.48 -1.91
N PRO A 629 -3.22 28.19 -2.03
CA PRO A 629 -3.55 28.97 -3.21
C PRO A 629 -2.70 30.26 -3.22
N TRP A 630 -1.49 30.14 -3.74
CA TRP A 630 -0.44 31.15 -3.70
C TRP A 630 -0.84 32.50 -4.27
N GLN A 631 -1.76 32.52 -5.25
CA GLN A 631 -2.25 33.73 -5.90
C GLN A 631 -3.11 34.59 -4.96
N LEU A 632 -3.67 34.01 -3.88
CA LEU A 632 -4.46 34.70 -2.87
C LEU A 632 -3.63 35.56 -1.90
N LEU A 633 -2.33 35.31 -1.83
CA LEU A 633 -1.48 36.15 -0.98
C LEU A 633 -1.40 37.56 -1.56
N PRO A 634 -1.63 38.61 -0.77
CA PRO A 634 -1.74 39.99 -1.28
C PRO A 634 -0.59 40.44 -2.18
N MET A 635 0.63 40.04 -1.86
CA MET A 635 1.80 40.33 -2.69
C MET A 635 1.84 39.62 -4.03
N ASN A 636 1.00 38.62 -4.25
CA ASN A 636 0.96 37.81 -5.47
C ASN A 636 -0.26 38.12 -6.35
N ALA A 637 -1.12 39.10 -6.00
CA ALA A 637 -2.38 39.36 -6.72
C ALA A 637 -2.20 39.49 -8.25
N ASP A 638 -1.18 40.27 -8.66
CA ASP A 638 -0.86 40.48 -10.10
C ASP A 638 0.48 39.87 -10.51
N ARG A 639 1.08 39.09 -9.63
CA ARG A 639 2.41 38.52 -9.82
C ARG A 639 2.31 37.11 -10.45
N PRO A 640 3.10 36.80 -11.51
CA PRO A 640 3.24 35.47 -12.01
C PRO A 640 3.88 34.56 -10.95
N VAL A 641 3.15 33.49 -10.55
CA VAL A 641 3.61 32.50 -9.59
C VAL A 641 3.53 31.11 -10.24
N THR A 642 4.65 30.41 -10.21
CA THR A 642 4.72 29.02 -10.64
C THR A 642 5.07 28.16 -9.43
N VAL A 643 4.33 27.07 -9.23
CA VAL A 643 4.58 26.08 -8.15
C VAL A 643 5.24 24.85 -8.75
N ALA A 644 6.45 24.53 -8.31
CA ALA A 644 7.22 23.42 -8.84
C ALA A 644 7.47 22.35 -7.76
N ALA A 645 7.53 21.09 -8.15
CA ALA A 645 7.88 20.00 -7.24
C ALA A 645 9.34 20.11 -6.74
N SER A 646 10.23 20.62 -7.59
CA SER A 646 11.64 20.92 -7.26
C SER A 646 12.20 21.94 -8.26
N ALA A 647 13.35 22.55 -7.93
CA ALA A 647 14.05 23.39 -8.88
C ALA A 647 14.54 22.61 -10.11
N ALA A 648 14.93 21.33 -9.91
CA ALA A 648 15.31 20.43 -11.00
C ALA A 648 14.13 20.14 -11.92
N ALA A 649 12.93 19.86 -11.37
CA ALA A 649 11.73 19.61 -12.17
C ALA A 649 11.31 20.85 -12.98
N TRP A 650 11.33 22.04 -12.36
CA TRP A 650 11.06 23.28 -13.06
C TRP A 650 12.05 23.52 -14.22
N LEU A 651 13.35 23.28 -13.97
CA LEU A 651 14.39 23.45 -14.99
C LEU A 651 14.25 22.43 -16.12
N ALA A 652 13.85 21.17 -15.81
CA ALA A 652 13.58 20.14 -16.80
C ALA A 652 12.36 20.50 -17.66
N GLY A 653 11.27 21.01 -17.04
CA GLY A 653 10.06 21.43 -17.75
C GLY A 653 10.30 22.53 -18.78
N ARG A 654 11.31 23.38 -18.60
CA ARG A 654 11.72 24.39 -19.61
C ARG A 654 12.32 23.81 -20.88
N ARG A 655 12.79 22.55 -20.84
CA ARG A 655 13.37 21.85 -22.00
C ARG A 655 12.33 21.08 -22.80
N VAL A 656 11.13 20.90 -22.24
CA VAL A 656 10.03 20.21 -22.93
C VAL A 656 9.47 21.15 -24.02
N PRO A 657 9.41 20.71 -25.27
CA PRO A 657 8.85 21.52 -26.36
C PRO A 657 7.39 21.91 -26.05
N ALA A 658 7.02 23.11 -26.47
CA ALA A 658 5.65 23.61 -26.32
C ALA A 658 4.65 22.89 -27.24
N VAL A 659 5.14 22.39 -28.36
CA VAL A 659 4.40 21.58 -29.36
C VAL A 659 5.23 20.35 -29.66
N ARG A 660 4.58 19.24 -29.85
CA ARG A 660 5.20 17.95 -30.15
C ARG A 660 5.95 17.99 -31.47
N ASP A 661 7.07 17.30 -31.53
CA ASP A 661 7.91 17.22 -32.73
C ASP A 661 7.07 16.77 -33.95
N GLY A 662 7.27 17.50 -35.07
CA GLY A 662 6.58 17.22 -36.32
C GLY A 662 5.20 17.89 -36.46
N ARG A 663 4.73 18.66 -35.48
CA ARG A 663 3.47 19.43 -35.63
C ARG A 663 3.73 20.90 -35.88
N ALA A 664 2.91 21.47 -36.81
CA ALA A 664 2.98 22.90 -37.17
C ALA A 664 2.26 23.80 -36.15
N ALA A 665 1.31 23.27 -35.37
CA ALA A 665 0.53 24.01 -34.38
C ALA A 665 0.06 23.08 -33.26
N ALA A 666 -0.19 23.68 -32.08
CA ALA A 666 -0.78 22.96 -30.94
C ALA A 666 -2.21 22.51 -31.26
N VAL A 667 -2.57 21.31 -30.78
CA VAL A 667 -3.93 20.76 -30.87
C VAL A 667 -4.63 20.93 -29.54
N PRO A 668 -5.52 21.91 -29.37
CA PRO A 668 -6.29 22.08 -28.18
C PRO A 668 -7.48 21.11 -28.15
N VAL A 669 -7.81 20.59 -26.95
CA VAL A 669 -9.03 19.83 -26.69
C VAL A 669 -9.78 20.44 -25.51
N ALA A 670 -11.13 20.36 -25.57
CA ALA A 670 -11.99 20.82 -24.49
C ALA A 670 -13.04 19.76 -24.18
N VAL A 671 -13.21 19.49 -22.88
CA VAL A 671 -14.17 18.52 -22.33
C VAL A 671 -15.10 19.27 -21.37
N ALA A 672 -16.42 19.05 -21.53
CA ALA A 672 -17.43 19.52 -20.60
C ALA A 672 -18.04 18.31 -19.87
N GLY A 673 -17.74 18.17 -18.57
CA GLY A 673 -18.29 17.12 -17.72
C GLY A 673 -19.72 17.39 -17.27
N PRO A 674 -20.40 16.37 -16.74
CA PRO A 674 -21.79 16.47 -16.31
C PRO A 674 -21.96 17.35 -15.07
N GLY A 675 -23.17 17.87 -14.88
CA GLY A 675 -23.62 18.53 -13.65
C GLY A 675 -23.20 19.99 -13.47
N LEU A 676 -22.24 20.52 -14.22
CA LEU A 676 -21.84 21.92 -14.20
C LEU A 676 -22.63 22.74 -15.22
N ARG A 677 -23.22 23.87 -14.79
CA ARG A 677 -24.03 24.71 -15.67
C ARG A 677 -23.20 25.44 -16.73
N CYS A 678 -21.97 25.78 -16.42
CA CYS A 678 -21.09 26.55 -17.29
C CYS A 678 -20.07 25.73 -18.07
N ALA A 679 -19.92 24.41 -17.82
CA ALA A 679 -18.92 23.57 -18.48
C ALA A 679 -18.99 23.63 -20.03
N GLU A 680 -20.20 23.57 -20.61
CA GLU A 680 -20.42 23.70 -22.05
C GLU A 680 -20.04 25.09 -22.58
N ALA A 681 -20.27 26.13 -21.80
CA ALA A 681 -19.87 27.50 -22.15
C ALA A 681 -18.34 27.64 -22.09
N GLU A 682 -17.68 27.05 -21.10
CA GLU A 682 -16.21 27.01 -21.02
C GLU A 682 -15.60 26.28 -22.21
N ALA A 683 -16.09 25.08 -22.54
CA ALA A 683 -15.58 24.31 -23.68
C ALA A 683 -15.76 25.06 -25.03
N ARG A 684 -16.86 25.82 -25.18
CA ARG A 684 -17.11 26.68 -26.34
C ARG A 684 -16.13 27.85 -26.37
N MET A 685 -15.94 28.53 -25.26
CA MET A 685 -15.05 29.68 -25.10
C MET A 685 -13.59 29.29 -25.45
N VAL A 686 -13.14 28.10 -25.02
CA VAL A 686 -11.81 27.59 -25.38
C VAL A 686 -11.68 27.47 -26.92
N GLY A 687 -12.76 27.01 -27.61
CA GLY A 687 -12.82 26.93 -29.06
C GLY A 687 -12.76 28.30 -29.75
N GLU A 688 -13.30 29.33 -29.13
CA GLU A 688 -13.26 30.72 -29.60
C GLU A 688 -11.86 31.33 -29.45
N CYS A 689 -11.20 31.05 -28.33
CA CYS A 689 -9.83 31.54 -28.05
C CYS A 689 -8.76 30.82 -28.89
N HIS A 690 -8.91 29.54 -29.13
CA HIS A 690 -7.89 28.69 -29.74
C HIS A 690 -8.43 28.00 -31.00
N ARG A 691 -7.97 28.42 -32.16
CA ARG A 691 -8.40 27.84 -33.45
C ARG A 691 -8.07 26.35 -33.54
N GLY A 692 -9.00 25.54 -34.05
CA GLY A 692 -8.80 24.09 -34.18
C GLY A 692 -9.08 23.30 -32.92
N THR A 693 -9.61 23.90 -31.87
CA THR A 693 -10.03 23.18 -30.65
C THR A 693 -11.05 22.10 -31.01
N ARG A 694 -10.74 20.87 -30.55
CA ARG A 694 -11.66 19.72 -30.65
C ARG A 694 -12.46 19.57 -29.36
N ARG A 695 -13.78 19.67 -29.47
CA ARG A 695 -14.65 19.27 -28.35
C ARG A 695 -14.75 17.77 -28.30
N VAL A 696 -14.63 17.20 -27.10
CA VAL A 696 -14.59 15.78 -26.84
C VAL A 696 -15.72 15.43 -25.87
N ALA A 697 -16.43 14.35 -26.15
CA ALA A 697 -17.47 13.87 -25.24
C ALA A 697 -16.83 13.45 -23.89
N ALA A 698 -17.53 13.76 -22.81
CA ALA A 698 -17.07 13.50 -21.46
C ALA A 698 -17.17 11.99 -21.09
N ARG A 699 -16.54 11.15 -21.89
CA ARG A 699 -16.44 9.70 -21.66
C ARG A 699 -14.98 9.30 -21.48
N ARG A 700 -14.70 8.44 -20.51
CA ARG A 700 -13.33 8.07 -20.14
C ARG A 700 -12.46 7.66 -21.32
N ALA A 701 -12.94 6.75 -22.17
CA ALA A 701 -12.19 6.29 -23.34
C ALA A 701 -11.88 7.41 -24.34
N GLU A 702 -12.87 8.29 -24.61
CA GLU A 702 -12.71 9.41 -25.54
C GLU A 702 -11.80 10.50 -24.98
N VAL A 703 -11.93 10.81 -23.68
CA VAL A 703 -11.07 11.77 -22.97
C VAL A 703 -9.62 11.28 -22.96
N MET A 704 -9.38 10.03 -22.58
CA MET A 704 -8.04 9.45 -22.59
C MET A 704 -7.40 9.46 -24.00
N ALA A 705 -8.14 9.05 -25.01
CA ALA A 705 -7.66 9.08 -26.40
C ALA A 705 -7.41 10.52 -26.92
N ALA A 706 -8.14 11.49 -26.40
CA ALA A 706 -7.93 12.89 -26.75
C ALA A 706 -6.70 13.47 -26.05
N LEU A 707 -6.50 13.17 -24.76
CA LEU A 707 -5.33 13.58 -23.97
C LEU A 707 -4.02 13.08 -24.60
N GLU A 708 -4.00 11.85 -25.12
CA GLU A 708 -2.83 11.31 -25.87
C GLU A 708 -2.41 12.14 -27.09
N ARG A 709 -3.32 12.89 -27.66
CA ARG A 709 -3.12 13.64 -28.91
C ARG A 709 -3.05 15.14 -28.71
N ALA A 710 -3.54 15.63 -27.57
CA ALA A 710 -3.60 17.06 -27.28
C ALA A 710 -2.23 17.64 -26.90
N ASP A 711 -2.01 18.89 -27.26
CA ASP A 711 -0.93 19.71 -26.71
C ASP A 711 -1.46 20.62 -25.58
N VAL A 712 -2.73 21.01 -25.65
CA VAL A 712 -3.46 21.76 -24.63
C VAL A 712 -4.77 21.02 -24.33
N ALA A 713 -5.05 20.75 -23.08
CA ALA A 713 -6.31 20.14 -22.65
C ALA A 713 -6.99 21.03 -21.61
N HIS A 714 -8.29 21.31 -21.82
CA HIS A 714 -9.16 21.96 -20.87
C HIS A 714 -10.27 21.00 -20.46
N LEU A 715 -10.35 20.71 -19.16
CA LEU A 715 -11.30 19.77 -18.57
C LEU A 715 -12.17 20.54 -17.55
N ALA A 716 -13.41 20.82 -17.91
CA ALA A 716 -14.40 21.46 -17.03
C ALA A 716 -15.35 20.39 -16.49
N ALA A 717 -15.19 20.00 -15.23
CA ALA A 717 -15.92 18.91 -14.61
C ALA A 717 -15.97 19.06 -13.09
N HIS A 718 -16.82 18.30 -12.38
CA HIS A 718 -16.67 18.16 -10.94
C HIS A 718 -15.39 17.43 -10.60
N GLY A 719 -14.68 17.87 -9.56
CA GLY A 719 -13.45 17.26 -9.07
C GLY A 719 -13.56 16.80 -7.63
N MET A 720 -12.94 15.68 -7.34
CA MET A 720 -12.81 15.14 -5.99
C MET A 720 -11.34 14.85 -5.67
N PHE A 721 -10.84 15.41 -4.58
CA PHE A 721 -9.52 15.06 -4.06
C PHE A 721 -9.64 14.10 -2.88
N SER A 722 -8.91 12.98 -2.96
CA SER A 722 -8.78 12.00 -1.88
C SER A 722 -7.45 12.20 -1.14
N PRO A 723 -7.43 12.88 0.02
CA PRO A 723 -6.17 13.19 0.73
C PRO A 723 -5.42 11.94 1.21
N ARG A 724 -6.18 10.88 1.54
CA ARG A 724 -5.62 9.62 2.04
C ARG A 724 -5.16 8.70 0.92
N SER A 725 -5.75 8.85 -0.26
CA SER A 725 -5.52 8.01 -1.43
C SER A 725 -5.46 8.87 -2.70
N PRO A 726 -4.37 9.63 -2.91
CA PRO A 726 -4.31 10.62 -4.00
C PRO A 726 -4.54 10.05 -5.39
N LEU A 727 -4.23 8.78 -5.64
CA LEU A 727 -4.52 8.09 -6.90
C LEU A 727 -6.01 7.85 -7.13
N LEU A 728 -6.83 7.88 -6.08
CA LEU A 728 -8.30 7.81 -6.16
C LEU A 728 -8.95 9.20 -6.31
N SER A 729 -8.18 10.27 -6.44
CA SER A 729 -8.70 11.58 -6.83
C SER A 729 -9.23 11.51 -8.26
N SER A 730 -10.34 12.21 -8.54
CA SER A 730 -11.06 12.03 -9.81
C SER A 730 -11.66 13.32 -10.33
N ILE A 731 -12.03 13.29 -11.60
CA ILE A 731 -13.00 14.20 -12.24
C ILE A 731 -14.17 13.39 -12.76
N ASP A 732 -15.39 13.95 -12.65
CA ASP A 732 -16.61 13.26 -13.05
C ASP A 732 -16.84 13.36 -14.56
N LEU A 733 -17.10 12.22 -15.20
CA LEU A 733 -17.47 12.12 -16.62
C LEU A 733 -18.81 11.41 -16.75
N ASP A 734 -19.40 11.41 -17.96
CA ASP A 734 -20.74 10.86 -18.24
C ASP A 734 -20.85 9.34 -17.94
N ASP A 735 -19.74 8.61 -18.10
CA ASP A 735 -19.66 7.16 -17.91
C ASP A 735 -18.94 6.78 -16.59
N GLY A 736 -18.87 7.71 -15.64
CA GLY A 736 -18.26 7.56 -14.33
C GLY A 736 -16.95 8.32 -14.17
N PRO A 737 -16.37 8.35 -12.96
CA PRO A 737 -15.21 9.17 -12.65
C PRO A 737 -13.96 8.71 -13.40
N LEU A 738 -13.16 9.67 -13.90
CA LEU A 738 -11.81 9.46 -14.38
C LEU A 738 -10.86 9.66 -13.20
N MET A 739 -10.26 8.60 -12.75
CA MET A 739 -9.36 8.58 -11.59
C MET A 739 -7.93 9.01 -11.97
N ALA A 740 -7.17 9.50 -11.00
CA ALA A 740 -5.76 9.82 -11.23
C ALA A 740 -4.94 8.60 -11.67
N TYR A 741 -5.26 7.39 -11.18
CA TYR A 741 -4.59 6.17 -11.63
C TYR A 741 -4.92 5.80 -13.09
N ASP A 742 -6.08 6.18 -13.65
CA ASP A 742 -6.39 5.96 -15.08
C ASP A 742 -5.43 6.75 -15.97
N LEU A 743 -4.99 7.94 -15.52
CA LEU A 743 -4.04 8.78 -16.23
C LEU A 743 -2.66 8.13 -16.40
N LEU A 744 -2.28 7.17 -15.53
CA LEU A 744 -1.00 6.46 -15.63
C LEU A 744 -0.84 5.67 -16.95
N ARG A 745 -1.94 5.45 -17.65
CA ARG A 745 -1.94 4.83 -18.99
C ARG A 745 -1.53 5.78 -20.12
N LEU A 746 -1.45 7.09 -19.84
CA LEU A 746 -1.05 8.08 -20.85
C LEU A 746 0.44 7.94 -21.16
N ARG A 747 0.76 7.66 -22.41
CA ARG A 747 2.14 7.60 -22.89
C ARG A 747 2.68 8.97 -23.27
N THR A 748 1.81 9.82 -23.76
CA THR A 748 2.14 11.16 -24.25
C THR A 748 1.12 12.18 -23.71
N PRO A 749 1.31 12.69 -22.47
CA PRO A 749 0.38 13.64 -21.88
C PRO A 749 0.46 15.03 -22.57
N PRO A 750 -0.58 15.87 -22.47
CA PRO A 750 -0.57 17.23 -23.00
C PRO A 750 0.53 18.09 -22.38
N GLY A 751 1.04 19.07 -23.13
CA GLY A 751 2.01 20.04 -22.63
C GLY A 751 1.42 21.02 -21.60
N LEU A 752 0.14 21.42 -21.78
CA LEU A 752 -0.64 22.19 -20.82
C LEU A 752 -1.96 21.46 -20.52
N VAL A 753 -2.27 21.32 -19.23
CA VAL A 753 -3.57 20.83 -18.78
C VAL A 753 -4.22 21.90 -17.89
N VAL A 754 -5.46 22.26 -18.19
CA VAL A 754 -6.30 23.12 -17.37
C VAL A 754 -7.39 22.25 -16.75
N LEU A 755 -7.33 22.10 -15.45
CA LEU A 755 -8.32 21.37 -14.66
C LEU A 755 -9.27 22.38 -14.03
N SER A 756 -10.31 22.72 -14.75
CA SER A 756 -11.41 23.56 -14.30
C SER A 756 -12.38 22.72 -13.44
N ALA A 757 -11.85 22.23 -12.33
CA ALA A 757 -12.51 21.29 -11.43
C ALA A 757 -12.12 21.62 -9.98
N CYS A 758 -13.09 21.54 -9.07
CA CYS A 758 -12.85 21.82 -7.65
C CYS A 758 -11.78 20.88 -7.07
N ASP A 759 -10.90 21.43 -6.26
CA ASP A 759 -9.84 20.66 -5.57
C ASP A 759 -8.91 19.82 -6.49
N ALA A 760 -8.98 19.96 -7.83
CA ALA A 760 -8.19 19.17 -8.77
C ALA A 760 -6.67 19.47 -8.72
N GLY A 761 -6.29 20.66 -8.21
CA GLY A 761 -4.90 21.04 -7.93
C GLY A 761 -4.40 20.59 -6.56
N MET A 762 -5.27 20.02 -5.73
CA MET A 762 -4.88 19.51 -4.43
C MET A 762 -3.91 18.36 -4.57
N ALA A 763 -2.90 18.36 -3.73
CA ALA A 763 -1.87 17.35 -3.76
C ALA A 763 -1.45 16.91 -2.35
N HIS A 764 -1.10 15.65 -2.22
CA HIS A 764 -0.35 15.11 -1.12
C HIS A 764 1.09 14.86 -1.57
N ALA A 765 2.06 15.42 -0.86
CA ALA A 765 3.49 15.19 -1.16
C ALA A 765 4.12 14.38 -0.03
N PRO A 766 4.21 13.03 -0.18
CA PRO A 766 4.88 12.21 0.81
C PRO A 766 6.34 12.63 0.94
N ALA A 767 6.81 12.79 2.16
CA ALA A 767 8.22 13.08 2.44
C ALA A 767 8.80 14.28 1.66
N ASP A 768 7.98 15.32 1.39
CA ASP A 768 8.35 16.46 0.55
C ASP A 768 8.78 16.07 -0.90
N GLY A 769 8.28 14.93 -1.38
CA GLY A 769 8.52 14.42 -2.71
C GLY A 769 7.62 15.00 -3.80
N ALA A 770 7.44 14.22 -4.87
CA ALA A 770 6.51 14.60 -5.93
C ALA A 770 5.08 14.75 -5.39
N PRO A 771 4.36 15.82 -5.74
CA PRO A 771 2.96 15.97 -5.37
C PRO A 771 2.11 14.91 -6.05
N LEU A 772 1.25 14.23 -5.28
CA LEU A 772 0.31 13.21 -5.75
C LEU A 772 -1.11 13.76 -5.77
N GLY A 773 -1.90 13.36 -6.73
CA GLY A 773 -3.23 13.84 -7.06
C GLY A 773 -3.33 14.07 -8.56
N LEU A 774 -4.45 14.55 -9.07
CA LEU A 774 -4.66 14.73 -10.53
C LEU A 774 -3.58 15.60 -11.18
N ALA A 775 -3.35 16.80 -10.66
CA ALA A 775 -2.32 17.71 -11.18
C ALA A 775 -0.92 17.11 -11.07
N GLY A 776 -0.62 16.46 -9.94
CA GLY A 776 0.68 15.81 -9.71
C GLY A 776 0.91 14.63 -10.66
N THR A 777 -0.11 13.85 -10.95
CA THR A 777 -0.03 12.73 -11.90
C THR A 777 0.29 13.23 -13.30
N PHE A 778 -0.39 14.25 -13.81
CA PHE A 778 -0.04 14.84 -15.12
C PHE A 778 1.42 15.33 -15.17
N LEU A 779 1.88 16.04 -14.12
CA LEU A 779 3.26 16.51 -14.05
C LEU A 779 4.28 15.38 -14.03
N SER A 780 3.99 14.30 -13.29
CA SER A 780 4.88 13.13 -13.20
C SER A 780 4.99 12.36 -14.51
N LEU A 781 3.95 12.41 -15.34
CA LEU A 781 3.92 11.83 -16.68
C LEU A 781 4.63 12.71 -17.73
N GLY A 782 5.02 13.94 -17.37
CA GLY A 782 5.77 14.83 -18.26
C GLY A 782 4.95 16.00 -18.82
N THR A 783 3.73 16.25 -18.34
CA THR A 783 3.02 17.50 -18.59
C THR A 783 3.89 18.66 -18.10
N ARG A 784 4.13 19.65 -18.97
CA ARG A 784 4.97 20.79 -18.64
C ARG A 784 4.34 21.71 -17.62
N CYS A 785 3.04 21.98 -17.77
CA CYS A 785 2.30 22.90 -16.93
C CYS A 785 0.86 22.40 -16.69
N VAL A 786 0.42 22.49 -15.44
CA VAL A 786 -0.98 22.25 -15.05
C VAL A 786 -1.52 23.49 -14.36
N VAL A 787 -2.68 23.97 -14.79
CA VAL A 787 -3.45 25.03 -14.11
C VAL A 787 -4.66 24.36 -13.48
N ALA A 788 -4.79 24.44 -12.16
CA ALA A 788 -5.84 23.74 -11.44
C ALA A 788 -6.28 24.46 -10.17
N SER A 789 -7.53 24.26 -9.76
CA SER A 789 -8.06 24.86 -8.53
C SER A 789 -7.63 24.08 -7.29
N LEU A 790 -7.28 24.82 -6.22
CA LEU A 790 -6.93 24.31 -4.89
C LEU A 790 -8.08 24.44 -3.88
N VAL A 791 -9.17 25.06 -4.31
CA VAL A 791 -10.37 25.30 -3.50
C VAL A 791 -11.60 25.18 -4.38
N PRO A 792 -12.80 24.98 -3.83
CA PRO A 792 -14.03 25.14 -4.60
C PRO A 792 -14.17 26.57 -5.12
N VAL A 793 -14.48 26.72 -6.39
CA VAL A 793 -14.75 28.00 -7.07
C VAL A 793 -16.14 27.89 -7.72
N ARG A 794 -16.88 28.99 -7.74
CA ARG A 794 -18.22 29.02 -8.36
C ARG A 794 -18.11 28.88 -9.87
N ASP A 795 -19.08 28.20 -10.43
CA ASP A 795 -19.12 27.85 -11.84
C ASP A 795 -19.05 29.08 -12.77
N GLU A 796 -19.82 30.14 -12.44
CA GLU A 796 -19.82 31.40 -13.20
C GLU A 796 -18.51 32.20 -13.03
N GLU A 797 -17.92 32.17 -11.82
CA GLU A 797 -16.64 32.81 -11.55
C GLU A 797 -15.52 32.09 -12.30
N THR A 798 -15.58 30.76 -12.35
CA THR A 798 -14.65 29.93 -13.11
C THR A 798 -14.70 30.23 -14.60
N LEU A 799 -15.89 30.32 -15.20
CA LEU A 799 -16.06 30.70 -16.61
C LEU A 799 -15.44 32.08 -16.88
N THR A 800 -15.68 33.06 -15.99
CA THR A 800 -15.14 34.41 -16.12
C THR A 800 -13.61 34.42 -16.08
N LEU A 801 -13.01 33.70 -15.10
CA LEU A 801 -11.58 33.55 -14.97
C LEU A 801 -10.95 32.86 -16.17
N MET A 802 -11.54 31.74 -16.61
CA MET A 802 -11.03 30.94 -17.73
C MET A 802 -11.13 31.69 -19.06
N THR A 803 -12.14 32.52 -19.23
CA THR A 803 -12.25 33.40 -20.40
C THR A 803 -11.09 34.38 -20.46
N ALA A 804 -10.79 35.04 -19.36
CA ALA A 804 -9.65 35.95 -19.29
C ALA A 804 -8.29 35.23 -19.43
N PHE A 805 -8.17 34.06 -18.82
CA PHE A 805 -6.97 33.23 -18.86
C PHE A 805 -6.65 32.74 -20.28
N HIS A 806 -7.63 32.08 -20.96
CA HIS A 806 -7.44 31.62 -22.34
C HIS A 806 -7.27 32.75 -23.34
N GLY A 807 -7.88 33.90 -23.10
CA GLY A 807 -7.65 35.10 -23.87
C GLY A 807 -6.20 35.60 -23.78
N ALA A 808 -5.63 35.63 -22.59
CA ALA A 808 -4.22 35.99 -22.35
C ALA A 808 -3.25 34.93 -22.94
N LEU A 809 -3.55 33.67 -22.81
CA LEU A 809 -2.78 32.58 -23.45
C LEU A 809 -2.76 32.71 -24.98
N ALA A 810 -3.92 32.99 -25.60
CA ALA A 810 -4.04 33.19 -27.04
C ALA A 810 -3.28 34.45 -27.52
N ALA A 811 -3.14 35.46 -26.64
CA ALA A 811 -2.30 36.63 -26.87
C ALA A 811 -0.79 36.34 -26.76
N GLY A 812 -0.38 35.16 -26.29
CA GLY A 812 1.00 34.71 -26.19
C GLY A 812 1.60 34.83 -24.78
N ASP A 813 0.82 35.18 -23.75
CA ASP A 813 1.29 35.18 -22.38
C ASP A 813 1.60 33.76 -21.88
N PRO A 814 2.69 33.57 -21.12
CA PRO A 814 2.95 32.33 -20.42
C PRO A 814 1.83 31.98 -19.44
N PRO A 815 1.56 30.69 -19.13
CA PRO A 815 0.43 30.26 -18.28
C PRO A 815 0.39 30.97 -16.91
N ALA A 816 1.53 31.11 -16.23
CA ALA A 816 1.58 31.77 -14.92
C ALA A 816 1.24 33.25 -15.01
N ARG A 817 1.65 33.92 -16.09
CA ARG A 817 1.31 35.34 -16.34
C ARG A 817 -0.15 35.47 -16.75
N ALA A 818 -0.62 34.60 -17.63
CA ALA A 818 -2.02 34.60 -18.04
C ALA A 818 -2.96 34.40 -16.84
N LEU A 819 -2.60 33.51 -15.91
CA LEU A 819 -3.37 33.28 -14.67
C LEU A 819 -3.33 34.54 -13.75
N ALA A 820 -2.16 35.15 -13.55
CA ALA A 820 -2.05 36.35 -12.75
C ALA A 820 -2.88 37.51 -13.34
N VAL A 821 -2.81 37.74 -14.65
CA VAL A 821 -3.62 38.77 -15.35
C VAL A 821 -5.10 38.46 -15.24
N ALA A 822 -5.50 37.20 -15.40
CA ALA A 822 -6.90 36.78 -15.29
C ALA A 822 -7.42 36.97 -13.86
N SER A 823 -6.68 36.54 -12.85
CA SER A 823 -7.06 36.73 -11.44
C SER A 823 -7.16 38.20 -11.05
N GLY A 824 -6.18 39.02 -11.46
CA GLY A 824 -6.21 40.47 -11.20
C GLY A 824 -7.40 41.19 -11.88
N LYS A 825 -7.78 40.76 -13.09
CA LYS A 825 -8.94 41.36 -13.81
C LYS A 825 -10.29 40.94 -13.23
N THR A 826 -10.40 39.70 -12.78
CA THR A 826 -11.69 39.11 -12.38
C THR A 826 -11.90 39.10 -10.88
N GLY A 827 -10.85 39.29 -10.09
CA GLY A 827 -10.89 39.13 -8.63
C GLY A 827 -11.00 37.64 -8.20
N VAL A 828 -11.09 36.71 -9.16
CA VAL A 828 -11.25 35.29 -8.86
C VAL A 828 -9.87 34.68 -8.61
N ALA A 829 -9.69 34.11 -7.44
CA ALA A 829 -8.47 33.42 -7.03
C ALA A 829 -8.81 32.01 -6.51
N GLY A 830 -7.81 31.16 -6.43
CA GLY A 830 -8.02 29.76 -5.99
C GLY A 830 -7.36 28.79 -6.94
N PHE A 831 -7.03 29.22 -8.15
CA PHE A 831 -6.24 28.45 -9.09
C PHE A 831 -4.74 28.67 -8.87
N ALA A 832 -3.95 27.66 -9.20
CA ALA A 832 -2.49 27.73 -9.18
C ALA A 832 -1.92 27.15 -10.48
N CYS A 833 -0.74 27.68 -10.85
CA CYS A 833 0.03 27.21 -12.01
C CYS A 833 1.16 26.30 -11.52
N PHE A 834 1.07 25.02 -11.84
CA PHE A 834 2.03 24.00 -11.43
C PHE A 834 2.99 23.64 -12.55
N GLY A 835 4.23 23.26 -12.21
CA GLY A 835 5.26 22.80 -13.14
C GLY A 835 6.13 23.91 -13.69
N CYS A 836 6.10 24.15 -15.01
CA CYS A 836 6.85 25.22 -15.69
C CYS A 836 5.87 26.14 -16.43
N GLY A 837 5.31 27.11 -15.71
CA GLY A 837 4.32 28.07 -16.21
C GLY A 837 4.91 29.38 -16.77
N ASP A 838 6.21 29.55 -16.76
CA ASP A 838 6.91 30.77 -17.18
C ASP A 838 7.33 30.80 -18.66
N GLN A 839 6.96 29.78 -19.42
CA GLN A 839 7.25 29.70 -20.84
C GLN A 839 5.96 29.79 -21.67
N PRO A 840 5.93 30.59 -22.75
CA PRO A 840 4.77 30.66 -23.61
C PRO A 840 4.46 29.31 -24.27
N LEU A 841 3.19 29.10 -24.59
CA LEU A 841 2.77 28.03 -25.47
C LEU A 841 3.05 28.46 -26.92
N ALA A 842 3.55 27.55 -27.75
CA ALA A 842 3.58 27.79 -29.19
C ALA A 842 2.14 27.63 -29.69
N THR A 843 1.36 28.68 -29.62
CA THR A 843 0.08 28.78 -30.33
C THR A 843 0.36 29.06 -31.79
N GLY A 844 -0.13 28.17 -32.69
CA GLY A 844 -0.17 28.52 -34.13
C GLY A 844 -0.98 29.81 -34.29
N ARG A 845 -0.32 30.87 -34.70
CA ARG A 845 -1.00 32.11 -35.08
C ARG A 845 -1.81 31.89 -36.35
#